data_2fd2c900ae764e42428d68cbf759820b
#
_entry.id   2fd2c900ae764e42428d68cbf759820b
#
_cell.length_a   1.000
_cell.length_b   1.000
_cell.length_c   1.000
_cell.angle_alpha   90.00
_cell.angle_beta   90.00
_cell.angle_gamma   90.00
#
_symmetry.space_group_name_H-M   'P 1'
#
loop_
_entity.id
_entity.type
_entity.pdbx_description
1 polymer ?
#
loop_
_entity_poly.entity_id
_entity_poly.type
_entity_poly.pdbx_seq_one_letter_code
_entity_poly.pdbx_strand_id
1 'polypeptide(L)'
;MLGETTMAIQEKGSVRALALVGPTSAGKTALMEALLHVTGAADRRGEVGDTSPEAKARGHSVELNLAGFDFMGDRYVVVDCPGSLEFCAELDAALPAVDLAVVVAEPDPAKAVLLQPTLRELERLGVPHALFINKMDQARGSLQGLLEALAPVSSAPLVARQIPTWDGDKVSGFIDLALERCFVYRPGRPSEQVDIPGDLADAEAQARFHMLEQIADFDDALLEQLLTDVTPSRDAVFADLVREMNEGLIAPVFFGSAQNGFGVRRLLKALRHETPPPARAAARLAISQGAYVLKTAYAGQSGKLAYARVFGAALADGAEFVLADGQRRRAGGLFSVQGAALKKIAQAPVGDICAIGKVEEALAGQVLSTSGEPQSVTAAARPRRPLFAVALVARNRNDDVRLSGALSKLVEEDPGLFLTHDAEARQVLLAGQGEGHVRLALERLKRRYGVEIDTREPKTPYRETLRQAVTQRARHKKQSGGHGQFADVTIEARPLPRGSGFVFVSKIVGGAVPRQWIPAVEDGVRDGLARGLSGYPVTDVEVTLLDGQTHSVDSSEMAFRTAGRLAIEEAMKAAGTILLEPIEKLVVYSPSPAASNVTSALTARRGQILGLGPREDWRGWERIEAYLPQSERQDLIAELRGLTQGLGAFEADFDHMSELHGRLAEDVGRLAREGA
;
A
#
# COMPACT_ATOMS: atom_id res chain seq x y z
N MET A 1 -27.79 -1.94 42.59
CA MET A 1 -28.20 -2.95 41.62
C MET A 1 -26.98 -3.42 40.95
N LEU A 2 -26.54 -4.59 41.28
CA LEU A 2 -25.30 -5.25 40.86
C LEU A 2 -25.41 -5.57 39.36
N GLY A 3 -24.60 -4.94 38.52
CA GLY A 3 -24.43 -5.34 37.12
C GLY A 3 -23.66 -6.66 37.07
N GLU A 4 -24.35 -7.70 36.67
CA GLU A 4 -23.72 -8.99 36.32
C GLU A 4 -22.68 -8.76 35.23
N THR A 5 -21.41 -8.94 35.57
CA THR A 5 -20.32 -9.09 34.63
C THR A 5 -20.53 -10.43 33.92
N THR A 6 -21.28 -10.41 32.84
CA THR A 6 -21.48 -11.55 31.97
C THR A 6 -20.11 -11.84 31.31
N MET A 7 -19.40 -12.86 31.81
CA MET A 7 -18.39 -13.54 31.01
C MET A 7 -19.00 -13.80 29.64
N ALA A 8 -18.44 -13.20 28.60
CA ALA A 8 -18.91 -13.41 27.24
C ALA A 8 -18.91 -14.92 26.96
N ILE A 9 -20.08 -15.53 27.01
CA ILE A 9 -20.29 -16.92 26.65
C ILE A 9 -19.79 -17.06 25.23
N GLN A 10 -18.69 -17.81 25.05
CA GLN A 10 -18.18 -18.16 23.72
C GLN A 10 -19.33 -18.74 22.93
N GLU A 11 -19.77 -18.03 21.89
CA GLU A 11 -20.77 -18.55 20.95
C GLU A 11 -20.14 -19.78 20.28
N LYS A 12 -20.56 -20.96 20.73
CA LYS A 12 -20.17 -22.23 20.13
C LYS A 12 -20.50 -22.22 18.65
N GLY A 13 -19.46 -22.29 17.82
CA GLY A 13 -19.61 -22.39 16.37
C GLY A 13 -19.19 -21.18 15.56
N SER A 14 -18.78 -20.05 16.17
CA SER A 14 -18.16 -18.94 15.43
C SER A 14 -16.70 -19.22 15.12
N VAL A 15 -16.25 -18.80 13.93
CA VAL A 15 -14.86 -18.93 13.47
C VAL A 15 -14.11 -17.64 13.75
N ARG A 16 -12.90 -17.74 14.30
CA ARG A 16 -12.03 -16.59 14.57
C ARG A 16 -10.97 -16.43 13.49
N ALA A 17 -10.76 -15.20 13.03
CA ALA A 17 -9.74 -14.86 12.05
C ALA A 17 -8.54 -14.20 12.70
N LEU A 18 -7.35 -14.75 12.42
CA LEU A 18 -6.06 -14.30 12.94
C LEU A 18 -5.21 -13.77 11.78
N ALA A 19 -4.63 -12.56 11.89
CA ALA A 19 -3.63 -12.11 10.94
C ALA A 19 -2.21 -12.40 11.49
N LEU A 20 -1.32 -12.92 10.65
CA LEU A 20 0.12 -12.94 10.91
C LEU A 20 0.77 -11.80 10.15
N VAL A 21 1.29 -10.82 10.87
CA VAL A 21 1.90 -9.61 10.32
C VAL A 21 3.32 -9.41 10.84
N GLY A 22 4.06 -8.49 10.25
CA GLY A 22 5.44 -8.17 10.65
C GLY A 22 6.39 -8.18 9.47
N PRO A 23 7.69 -7.88 9.68
CA PRO A 23 8.69 -7.71 8.63
C PRO A 23 8.90 -8.94 7.76
N THR A 24 9.46 -8.73 6.57
CA THR A 24 9.94 -9.83 5.72
C THR A 24 10.94 -10.69 6.50
N SER A 25 10.87 -11.99 6.28
CA SER A 25 11.75 -12.99 6.92
C SER A 25 11.59 -13.16 8.44
N ALA A 26 10.66 -12.49 9.12
CA ALA A 26 10.38 -12.74 10.55
C ALA A 26 9.83 -14.15 10.83
N GLY A 27 9.34 -14.84 9.78
CA GLY A 27 8.88 -16.23 9.87
C GLY A 27 7.36 -16.37 10.06
N LYS A 28 6.58 -15.44 9.53
CA LYS A 28 5.10 -15.48 9.54
C LYS A 28 4.53 -16.75 8.91
N THR A 29 4.90 -17.01 7.66
CA THR A 29 4.50 -18.23 6.94
C THR A 29 4.97 -19.49 7.65
N ALA A 30 6.20 -19.47 8.22
CA ALA A 30 6.69 -20.58 9.03
C ALA A 30 5.87 -20.79 10.31
N LEU A 31 5.36 -19.71 10.91
CA LEU A 31 4.46 -19.78 12.06
C LEU A 31 3.08 -20.33 11.64
N MET A 32 2.51 -19.88 10.52
CA MET A 32 1.27 -20.46 9.98
C MET A 32 1.43 -21.97 9.77
N GLU A 33 2.46 -22.39 9.08
CA GLU A 33 2.75 -23.83 8.84
C GLU A 33 2.96 -24.62 10.15
N ALA A 34 3.57 -24.00 11.14
CA ALA A 34 3.72 -24.63 12.46
C ALA A 34 2.38 -24.76 13.20
N LEU A 35 1.49 -23.77 13.11
CA LEU A 35 0.13 -23.83 13.65
C LEU A 35 -0.68 -24.95 12.97
N LEU A 36 -0.64 -25.03 11.64
CA LEU A 36 -1.34 -26.07 10.88
C LEU A 36 -0.83 -27.47 11.21
N HIS A 37 0.50 -27.64 11.32
CA HIS A 37 1.10 -28.92 11.65
C HIS A 37 0.78 -29.37 13.09
N VAL A 38 0.90 -28.46 14.06
CA VAL A 38 0.63 -28.75 15.48
C VAL A 38 -0.84 -29.10 15.74
N THR A 39 -1.76 -28.59 14.93
CA THR A 39 -3.20 -28.86 15.01
C THR A 39 -3.64 -30.03 14.16
N GLY A 40 -2.76 -30.58 13.31
CA GLY A 40 -3.07 -31.68 12.39
C GLY A 40 -3.84 -31.24 11.14
N ALA A 41 -3.91 -29.92 10.87
CA ALA A 41 -4.55 -29.38 9.66
C ALA A 41 -3.66 -29.51 8.40
N ALA A 42 -2.37 -29.75 8.56
CA ALA A 42 -1.43 -30.11 7.50
C ALA A 42 -0.47 -31.20 8.00
N ASP A 43 -0.26 -32.24 7.17
CA ASP A 43 0.64 -33.34 7.50
C ASP A 43 2.11 -32.92 7.48
N ARG A 44 2.46 -32.06 6.54
CA ARG A 44 3.83 -31.54 6.36
C ARG A 44 3.83 -30.02 6.35
N ARG A 45 4.93 -29.45 6.79
CA ARG A 45 5.16 -28.00 6.70
C ARG A 45 5.60 -27.60 5.29
N GLY A 46 5.21 -26.41 4.85
CA GLY A 46 5.57 -25.83 3.54
C GLY A 46 4.65 -26.28 2.39
N GLU A 47 3.47 -26.83 2.70
CA GLU A 47 2.50 -27.28 1.71
C GLU A 47 1.38 -26.25 1.44
N VAL A 48 1.14 -25.32 2.36
CA VAL A 48 -0.02 -24.40 2.32
C VAL A 48 0.39 -22.98 2.00
N GLY A 49 1.45 -22.47 2.63
CA GLY A 49 1.92 -21.10 2.42
C GLY A 49 2.89 -20.98 1.24
N ASP A 50 2.90 -19.79 0.61
CA ASP A 50 3.85 -19.40 -0.44
C ASP A 50 4.03 -20.41 -1.60
N THR A 51 2.92 -21.04 -1.99
CA THR A 51 2.93 -22.08 -3.03
C THR A 51 3.05 -21.53 -4.45
N SER A 52 2.82 -20.21 -4.65
CA SER A 52 2.94 -19.58 -5.97
C SER A 52 4.37 -19.63 -6.50
N PRO A 53 4.59 -19.79 -7.82
CA PRO A 53 5.91 -19.77 -8.42
C PRO A 53 6.70 -18.50 -8.11
N GLU A 54 6.01 -17.37 -8.05
CA GLU A 54 6.60 -16.06 -7.79
C GLU A 54 7.09 -15.93 -6.33
N ALA A 55 6.34 -16.43 -5.36
CA ALA A 55 6.77 -16.45 -3.96
C ALA A 55 7.98 -17.39 -3.77
N LYS A 56 7.94 -18.59 -4.38
CA LYS A 56 9.06 -19.53 -4.36
C LYS A 56 10.34 -18.96 -4.97
N ALA A 57 10.21 -18.27 -6.11
CA ALA A 57 11.36 -17.66 -6.77
C ALA A 57 12.01 -16.53 -5.96
N ARG A 58 11.22 -15.81 -5.15
CA ARG A 58 11.68 -14.72 -4.29
C ARG A 58 12.07 -15.16 -2.88
N GLY A 59 11.62 -16.33 -2.45
CA GLY A 59 11.83 -16.84 -1.09
C GLY A 59 11.07 -16.07 0.00
N HIS A 60 10.00 -15.35 -0.39
CA HIS A 60 9.11 -14.64 0.54
C HIS A 60 7.71 -14.44 -0.04
N SER A 61 6.73 -14.19 0.82
CA SER A 61 5.33 -13.96 0.44
C SER A 61 5.17 -12.70 -0.40
N VAL A 62 4.41 -12.82 -1.49
CA VAL A 62 4.06 -11.73 -2.41
C VAL A 62 2.56 -11.45 -2.47
N GLU A 63 1.77 -12.22 -1.71
CA GLU A 63 0.31 -12.10 -1.60
C GLU A 63 -0.16 -12.71 -0.27
N LEU A 64 -1.41 -12.47 0.11
CA LEU A 64 -2.04 -13.09 1.27
C LEU A 64 -2.20 -14.60 1.08
N ASN A 65 -1.80 -15.39 2.08
CA ASN A 65 -2.13 -16.81 2.19
C ASN A 65 -3.24 -17.00 3.24
N LEU A 66 -4.19 -17.89 2.96
CA LEU A 66 -5.33 -18.19 3.83
C LEU A 66 -5.33 -19.67 4.19
N ALA A 67 -5.44 -20.00 5.47
CA ALA A 67 -5.53 -21.38 5.92
C ALA A 67 -6.39 -21.50 7.17
N GLY A 68 -7.14 -22.61 7.28
CA GLY A 68 -7.99 -22.89 8.43
C GLY A 68 -7.49 -24.09 9.25
N PHE A 69 -7.73 -24.05 10.57
CA PHE A 69 -7.46 -25.17 11.46
C PHE A 69 -8.47 -25.21 12.62
N ASP A 70 -8.60 -26.40 13.22
CA ASP A 70 -9.39 -26.60 14.42
C ASP A 70 -8.44 -26.87 15.61
N PHE A 71 -8.70 -26.23 16.76
CA PHE A 71 -7.94 -26.41 17.97
C PHE A 71 -8.85 -26.48 19.19
N MET A 72 -8.84 -27.62 19.91
CA MET A 72 -9.61 -27.87 21.12
C MET A 72 -11.11 -27.54 21.00
N GLY A 73 -11.68 -27.79 19.82
CA GLY A 73 -13.11 -27.58 19.52
C GLY A 73 -13.47 -26.21 18.95
N ASP A 74 -12.51 -25.29 18.85
CA ASP A 74 -12.70 -23.97 18.23
C ASP A 74 -12.08 -23.95 16.83
N ARG A 75 -12.71 -23.24 15.89
CA ARG A 75 -12.25 -23.07 14.50
C ARG A 75 -11.55 -21.74 14.33
N TYR A 76 -10.43 -21.75 13.58
CA TYR A 76 -9.64 -20.56 13.26
C TYR A 76 -9.35 -20.50 11.77
N VAL A 77 -9.26 -19.27 11.24
CA VAL A 77 -8.66 -18.99 9.93
C VAL A 77 -7.50 -18.03 10.11
N VAL A 78 -6.36 -18.38 9.53
CA VAL A 78 -5.16 -17.56 9.52
C VAL A 78 -5.05 -16.82 8.20
N VAL A 79 -4.79 -15.53 8.27
CA VAL A 79 -4.44 -14.64 7.18
C VAL A 79 -2.94 -14.37 7.32
N ASP A 80 -2.10 -15.08 6.56
CA ASP A 80 -0.65 -14.85 6.53
C ASP A 80 -0.33 -13.73 5.55
N CYS A 81 0.17 -12.63 6.06
CA CYS A 81 0.36 -11.38 5.33
C CYS A 81 1.79 -11.24 4.80
N PRO A 82 2.00 -10.73 3.57
CA PRO A 82 3.33 -10.39 3.09
C PRO A 82 3.99 -9.34 3.98
N GLY A 83 5.30 -9.49 4.21
CA GLY A 83 6.04 -8.59 5.11
C GLY A 83 6.75 -7.44 4.40
N SER A 84 6.79 -7.45 3.09
CA SER A 84 7.39 -6.36 2.31
C SER A 84 6.38 -5.24 2.10
N LEU A 85 6.81 -3.99 2.29
CA LEU A 85 5.99 -2.82 1.99
C LEU A 85 5.57 -2.71 0.51
N GLU A 86 6.25 -3.41 -0.39
CA GLU A 86 5.84 -3.49 -1.80
C GLU A 86 4.55 -4.27 -2.02
N PHE A 87 4.25 -5.26 -1.16
CA PHE A 87 3.11 -6.16 -1.31
C PHE A 87 2.04 -5.96 -0.22
N CYS A 88 2.11 -4.85 0.52
CA CYS A 88 1.23 -4.62 1.66
C CYS A 88 -0.16 -4.07 1.32
N ALA A 89 -0.45 -3.81 0.04
CA ALA A 89 -1.76 -3.27 -0.35
C ALA A 89 -2.94 -4.22 -0.02
N GLU A 90 -2.72 -5.54 -0.08
CA GLU A 90 -3.73 -6.52 0.33
C GLU A 90 -4.01 -6.49 1.85
N LEU A 91 -3.04 -6.02 2.68
CA LEU A 91 -3.24 -5.89 4.12
C LEU A 91 -4.30 -4.85 4.47
N ASP A 92 -4.38 -3.79 3.68
CA ASP A 92 -5.28 -2.67 3.95
C ASP A 92 -6.76 -3.12 3.97
N ALA A 93 -7.11 -4.11 3.14
CA ALA A 93 -8.42 -4.72 3.15
C ALA A 93 -8.55 -5.86 4.18
N ALA A 94 -7.49 -6.61 4.46
CA ALA A 94 -7.54 -7.77 5.33
C ALA A 94 -7.54 -7.43 6.82
N LEU A 95 -6.68 -6.47 7.25
CA LEU A 95 -6.50 -6.16 8.68
C LEU A 95 -7.77 -5.67 9.39
N PRO A 96 -8.61 -4.80 8.80
CA PRO A 96 -9.83 -4.39 9.48
C PRO A 96 -10.80 -5.54 9.77
N ALA A 97 -10.66 -6.65 9.03
CA ALA A 97 -11.59 -7.77 9.09
C ALA A 97 -11.15 -8.91 10.00
N VAL A 98 -9.96 -8.87 10.63
CA VAL A 98 -9.51 -9.92 11.54
C VAL A 98 -9.90 -9.64 13.00
N ASP A 99 -9.94 -10.67 13.84
CA ASP A 99 -10.25 -10.51 15.26
C ASP A 99 -9.02 -10.11 16.06
N LEU A 100 -7.87 -10.69 15.72
CA LEU A 100 -6.60 -10.45 16.39
C LEU A 100 -5.46 -10.50 15.36
N ALA A 101 -4.46 -9.64 15.52
CA ALA A 101 -3.20 -9.75 14.79
C ALA A 101 -2.08 -10.31 15.69
N VAL A 102 -1.31 -11.27 15.17
CA VAL A 102 -0.07 -11.72 15.78
C VAL A 102 1.08 -11.07 15.01
N VAL A 103 1.77 -10.15 15.68
CA VAL A 103 2.92 -9.44 15.13
C VAL A 103 4.16 -10.30 15.35
N VAL A 104 4.68 -10.88 14.27
CA VAL A 104 5.84 -11.78 14.33
C VAL A 104 7.12 -10.95 14.19
N ALA A 105 7.97 -11.03 15.21
CA ALA A 105 9.23 -10.30 15.30
C ALA A 105 10.41 -11.27 15.46
N GLU A 106 11.63 -10.81 15.13
CA GLU A 106 12.86 -11.52 15.43
C GLU A 106 13.44 -11.07 16.79
N PRO A 107 14.25 -11.90 17.47
CA PRO A 107 14.86 -11.53 18.74
C PRO A 107 16.13 -10.66 18.53
N ASP A 108 15.97 -9.57 17.78
CA ASP A 108 17.05 -8.65 17.40
C ASP A 108 16.60 -7.20 17.65
N PRO A 109 17.14 -6.51 18.68
CA PRO A 109 16.81 -5.12 18.99
C PRO A 109 16.99 -4.15 17.82
N ALA A 110 17.98 -4.39 16.93
CA ALA A 110 18.23 -3.54 15.77
C ALA A 110 17.10 -3.57 14.73
N LYS A 111 16.25 -4.60 14.79
CA LYS A 111 15.09 -4.78 13.91
C LYS A 111 13.78 -4.22 14.49
N ALA A 112 13.80 -3.69 15.71
CA ALA A 112 12.59 -3.17 16.37
C ALA A 112 11.87 -2.12 15.50
N VAL A 113 12.61 -1.21 14.86
CA VAL A 113 12.06 -0.15 14.00
C VAL A 113 11.24 -0.70 12.82
N LEU A 114 11.54 -1.93 12.36
CA LEU A 114 10.81 -2.56 11.26
C LEU A 114 9.36 -2.92 11.59
N LEU A 115 9.02 -3.02 12.88
CA LEU A 115 7.66 -3.33 13.34
C LEU A 115 6.75 -2.09 13.37
N GLN A 116 7.34 -0.91 13.47
CA GLN A 116 6.59 0.31 13.74
C GLN A 116 5.49 0.61 12.70
N PRO A 117 5.71 0.48 11.38
CA PRO A 117 4.63 0.70 10.40
C PRO A 117 3.44 -0.23 10.61
N THR A 118 3.71 -1.49 10.93
CA THR A 118 2.66 -2.50 11.18
C THR A 118 1.90 -2.22 12.48
N LEU A 119 2.61 -1.92 13.57
CA LEU A 119 2.00 -1.60 14.86
C LEU A 119 1.12 -0.36 14.76
N ARG A 120 1.61 0.71 14.13
CA ARG A 120 0.85 1.94 13.91
C ARG A 120 -0.42 1.71 13.07
N GLU A 121 -0.35 0.83 12.09
CA GLU A 121 -1.54 0.52 11.28
C GLU A 121 -2.57 -0.29 12.08
N LEU A 122 -2.14 -1.25 12.90
CA LEU A 122 -3.03 -2.00 13.79
C LEU A 122 -3.71 -1.10 14.83
N GLU A 123 -2.95 -0.19 15.44
CA GLU A 123 -3.44 0.81 16.39
C GLU A 123 -4.47 1.75 15.72
N ARG A 124 -4.15 2.28 14.54
CA ARG A 124 -5.06 3.14 13.75
C ARG A 124 -6.38 2.45 13.42
N LEU A 125 -6.32 1.17 13.11
CA LEU A 125 -7.49 0.36 12.77
C LEU A 125 -8.25 -0.14 14.01
N GLY A 126 -7.70 0.01 15.21
CA GLY A 126 -8.25 -0.56 16.44
C GLY A 126 -8.29 -2.10 16.40
N VAL A 127 -7.27 -2.72 15.79
CA VAL A 127 -7.13 -4.19 15.74
C VAL A 127 -6.34 -4.64 16.95
N PRO A 128 -6.93 -5.45 17.86
CA PRO A 128 -6.20 -6.06 18.97
C PRO A 128 -5.01 -6.87 18.45
N HIS A 129 -3.88 -6.79 19.14
CA HIS A 129 -2.70 -7.51 18.69
C HIS A 129 -1.83 -8.04 19.85
N ALA A 130 -1.09 -9.09 19.55
CA ALA A 130 -0.07 -9.65 20.43
C ALA A 130 1.23 -9.80 19.63
N LEU A 131 2.38 -9.72 20.30
CA LEU A 131 3.67 -9.99 19.68
C LEU A 131 4.06 -11.45 19.87
N PHE A 132 4.65 -12.04 18.83
CA PHE A 132 5.32 -13.34 18.91
C PHE A 132 6.78 -13.18 18.48
N ILE A 133 7.69 -13.20 19.45
CA ILE A 133 9.13 -13.17 19.17
C ILE A 133 9.53 -14.56 18.70
N ASN A 134 9.72 -14.68 17.41
CA ASN A 134 10.09 -15.91 16.72
C ASN A 134 11.61 -16.12 16.70
N LYS A 135 12.08 -17.29 16.29
CA LYS A 135 13.51 -17.64 16.16
C LYS A 135 14.30 -17.55 17.47
N MET A 136 13.66 -17.82 18.60
CA MET A 136 14.33 -17.81 19.91
C MET A 136 15.46 -18.83 20.05
N ASP A 137 15.50 -19.83 19.18
CA ASP A 137 16.64 -20.74 19.00
C ASP A 137 17.92 -20.06 18.50
N GLN A 138 17.79 -18.86 17.94
CA GLN A 138 18.89 -18.02 17.45
C GLN A 138 19.10 -16.75 18.30
N ALA A 139 18.31 -16.60 19.38
CA ALA A 139 18.36 -15.42 20.23
C ALA A 139 19.74 -15.25 20.88
N ARG A 140 20.21 -14.00 20.93
CA ARG A 140 21.42 -13.60 21.63
C ARG A 140 21.08 -12.36 22.48
N GLY A 141 21.47 -12.35 23.74
CA GLY A 141 21.17 -11.26 24.65
C GLY A 141 19.91 -11.47 25.49
N SER A 142 19.50 -10.45 26.25
CA SER A 142 18.38 -10.51 27.18
C SER A 142 17.03 -10.18 26.51
N LEU A 143 15.96 -10.82 26.97
CA LEU A 143 14.60 -10.46 26.59
C LEU A 143 14.27 -9.02 27.00
N GLN A 144 14.75 -8.57 28.15
CA GLN A 144 14.53 -7.22 28.64
C GLN A 144 15.09 -6.15 27.67
N GLY A 145 16.34 -6.31 27.20
CA GLY A 145 16.93 -5.41 26.22
C GLY A 145 16.17 -5.38 24.87
N LEU A 146 15.56 -6.50 24.48
CA LEU A 146 14.68 -6.54 23.31
C LEU A 146 13.38 -5.77 23.56
N LEU A 147 12.72 -5.94 24.72
CA LEU A 147 11.51 -5.23 25.08
C LEU A 147 11.74 -3.73 25.22
N GLU A 148 12.86 -3.32 25.79
CA GLU A 148 13.29 -1.90 25.87
C GLU A 148 13.47 -1.28 24.47
N ALA A 149 14.00 -2.04 23.51
CA ALA A 149 14.12 -1.59 22.11
C ALA A 149 12.78 -1.54 21.38
N LEU A 150 11.84 -2.41 21.74
CA LEU A 150 10.50 -2.48 21.14
C LEU A 150 9.53 -1.46 21.75
N ALA A 151 9.70 -1.07 23.01
CA ALA A 151 8.79 -0.15 23.70
C ALA A 151 8.58 1.20 22.95
N PRO A 152 9.59 1.86 22.34
CA PRO A 152 9.41 3.11 21.63
C PRO A 152 8.59 2.99 20.34
N VAL A 153 8.48 1.80 19.75
CA VAL A 153 7.79 1.58 18.46
C VAL A 153 6.33 1.16 18.61
N SER A 154 5.90 0.82 19.84
CA SER A 154 4.52 0.51 20.20
C SER A 154 3.90 1.67 20.98
N SER A 155 2.62 1.98 20.75
CA SER A 155 1.86 2.93 21.57
C SER A 155 1.33 2.27 22.85
N ALA A 156 0.95 0.99 22.75
CA ALA A 156 0.51 0.20 23.89
C ALA A 156 1.72 -0.39 24.64
N PRO A 157 1.71 -0.44 25.98
CA PRO A 157 2.70 -1.15 26.77
C PRO A 157 2.86 -2.60 26.31
N LEU A 158 4.11 -3.03 26.17
CA LEU A 158 4.45 -4.42 25.82
C LEU A 158 4.52 -5.25 27.10
N VAL A 159 3.55 -6.13 27.31
CA VAL A 159 3.41 -6.94 28.53
C VAL A 159 3.99 -8.32 28.30
N ALA A 160 5.16 -8.59 28.90
CA ALA A 160 5.78 -9.91 28.82
C ALA A 160 4.89 -10.96 29.51
N ARG A 161 4.48 -11.99 28.77
CA ARG A 161 3.71 -13.13 29.27
C ARG A 161 4.61 -14.28 29.71
N GLN A 162 5.89 -14.23 29.35
CA GLN A 162 6.86 -15.29 29.53
C GLN A 162 8.24 -14.71 29.74
N ILE A 163 9.07 -15.42 30.52
CA ILE A 163 10.52 -15.22 30.53
C ILE A 163 11.22 -16.51 30.02
N PRO A 164 12.30 -16.37 29.20
CA PRO A 164 13.02 -17.53 28.68
C PRO A 164 13.86 -18.22 29.79
N THR A 165 13.96 -19.56 29.73
CA THR A 165 14.97 -20.31 30.48
C THR A 165 16.10 -20.70 29.53
N TRP A 166 17.33 -20.75 30.06
CA TRP A 166 18.53 -20.95 29.27
C TRP A 166 19.27 -22.20 29.69
N ASP A 167 19.87 -22.88 28.72
CA ASP A 167 20.87 -23.91 28.92
C ASP A 167 22.14 -23.51 28.17
N GLY A 168 23.10 -22.95 28.88
CA GLY A 168 24.21 -22.21 28.29
C GLY A 168 23.71 -21.00 27.50
N ASP A 169 24.07 -20.93 26.24
CA ASP A 169 23.67 -19.83 25.33
C ASP A 169 22.36 -20.09 24.55
N LYS A 170 21.65 -21.19 24.85
CA LYS A 170 20.43 -21.58 24.11
C LYS A 170 19.19 -21.50 24.99
N VAL A 171 18.13 -20.99 24.41
CA VAL A 171 16.80 -21.00 25.05
C VAL A 171 16.29 -22.42 25.12
N SER A 172 16.13 -22.94 26.34
CA SER A 172 15.72 -24.33 26.65
C SER A 172 14.23 -24.45 26.98
N GLY A 173 13.58 -23.34 27.33
CA GLY A 173 12.17 -23.31 27.73
C GLY A 173 11.70 -21.93 28.09
N PHE A 174 10.66 -21.88 28.92
CA PHE A 174 10.11 -20.61 29.42
C PHE A 174 9.37 -20.79 30.74
N ILE A 175 9.28 -19.72 31.51
CA ILE A 175 8.35 -19.59 32.62
C ILE A 175 7.19 -18.71 32.17
N ASP A 176 5.95 -19.20 32.34
CA ASP A 176 4.71 -18.47 32.06
C ASP A 176 4.32 -17.67 33.29
N LEU A 177 4.36 -16.36 33.21
CA LEU A 177 4.16 -15.44 34.33
C LEU A 177 2.71 -15.41 34.84
N ALA A 178 1.73 -15.61 33.95
CA ALA A 178 0.32 -15.63 34.36
C ALA A 178 -0.08 -16.99 34.97
N LEU A 179 0.53 -18.09 34.52
CA LEU A 179 0.27 -19.42 35.03
C LEU A 179 1.19 -19.81 36.21
N GLU A 180 2.31 -19.10 36.41
CA GLU A 180 3.36 -19.43 37.37
C GLU A 180 3.85 -20.88 37.19
N ARG A 181 4.26 -21.21 35.95
CA ARG A 181 4.67 -22.56 35.55
C ARG A 181 5.86 -22.50 34.62
N CYS A 182 6.83 -23.39 34.85
CA CYS A 182 7.98 -23.57 33.97
C CYS A 182 7.71 -24.66 32.95
N PHE A 183 8.16 -24.44 31.71
CA PHE A 183 8.03 -25.38 30.60
C PHE A 183 9.37 -25.53 29.89
N VAL A 184 9.82 -26.78 29.72
CA VAL A 184 11.04 -27.13 28.99
C VAL A 184 10.68 -27.60 27.59
N TYR A 185 11.38 -27.09 26.57
CA TYR A 185 11.17 -27.50 25.20
C TYR A 185 11.64 -28.94 24.97
N ARG A 186 10.84 -29.69 24.22
CA ARG A 186 11.14 -31.08 23.83
C ARG A 186 11.03 -31.21 22.32
N PRO A 187 12.11 -31.52 21.58
CA PRO A 187 12.06 -31.69 20.14
C PRO A 187 11.01 -32.73 19.73
N GLY A 188 10.11 -32.33 18.77
CA GLY A 188 9.07 -33.23 18.26
C GLY A 188 7.95 -33.61 19.23
N ARG A 189 7.91 -33.04 20.43
CA ARG A 189 6.89 -33.28 21.46
C ARG A 189 6.38 -31.98 22.08
N PRO A 190 5.22 -31.97 22.76
CA PRO A 190 4.80 -30.85 23.59
C PRO A 190 5.85 -30.50 24.65
N SER A 191 5.99 -29.22 24.98
CA SER A 191 6.84 -28.77 26.09
C SER A 191 6.41 -29.44 27.39
N GLU A 192 7.39 -29.88 28.18
CA GLU A 192 7.18 -30.55 29.44
C GLU A 192 7.06 -29.53 30.57
N GLN A 193 6.01 -29.64 31.39
CA GLN A 193 5.85 -28.80 32.58
C GLN A 193 6.77 -29.33 33.68
N VAL A 194 7.55 -28.45 34.27
CA VAL A 194 8.44 -28.75 35.42
C VAL A 194 8.21 -27.68 36.50
N ASP A 195 8.72 -27.93 37.69
CA ASP A 195 8.75 -26.91 38.75
C ASP A 195 9.70 -25.78 38.37
N ILE A 196 9.41 -24.57 38.87
CA ILE A 196 10.28 -23.41 38.62
C ILE A 196 11.60 -23.66 39.32
N PRO A 197 12.76 -23.65 38.61
CA PRO A 197 14.07 -23.82 39.21
C PRO A 197 14.32 -22.76 40.30
N GLY A 198 14.93 -23.17 41.42
CA GLY A 198 15.13 -22.26 42.55
C GLY A 198 15.99 -21.03 42.24
N ASP A 199 16.92 -21.14 41.30
CA ASP A 199 17.77 -20.05 40.80
C ASP A 199 17.03 -19.07 39.90
N LEU A 200 15.82 -19.41 39.40
CA LEU A 200 14.98 -18.55 38.58
C LEU A 200 13.77 -18.00 39.35
N ALA A 201 13.55 -18.39 40.60
CA ALA A 201 12.38 -17.97 41.37
C ALA A 201 12.31 -16.46 41.60
N ASP A 202 13.45 -15.81 41.93
CA ASP A 202 13.51 -14.36 42.11
C ASP A 202 13.28 -13.61 40.78
N ALA A 203 13.83 -14.12 39.68
CA ALA A 203 13.63 -13.53 38.35
C ALA A 203 12.17 -13.67 37.89
N GLU A 204 11.52 -14.78 38.17
CA GLU A 204 10.10 -14.98 37.90
C GLU A 204 9.25 -14.03 38.73
N ALA A 205 9.47 -13.96 40.04
CA ALA A 205 8.70 -13.05 40.92
C ALA A 205 8.82 -11.59 40.50
N GLN A 206 10.00 -11.13 40.15
CA GLN A 206 10.23 -9.77 39.65
C GLN A 206 9.52 -9.53 38.31
N ALA A 207 9.65 -10.43 37.36
CA ALA A 207 9.02 -10.29 36.05
C ALA A 207 7.48 -10.36 36.14
N ARG A 208 6.96 -11.23 37.03
CA ARG A 208 5.53 -11.30 37.30
C ARG A 208 5.01 -10.01 37.94
N PHE A 209 5.73 -9.49 38.93
CA PHE A 209 5.35 -8.23 39.58
C PHE A 209 5.30 -7.09 38.54
N HIS A 210 6.30 -6.99 37.69
CA HIS A 210 6.31 -5.98 36.61
C HIS A 210 5.14 -6.17 35.62
N MET A 211 4.78 -7.40 35.26
CA MET A 211 3.60 -7.71 34.47
C MET A 211 2.32 -7.20 35.15
N LEU A 212 2.20 -7.45 36.45
CA LEU A 212 1.03 -7.02 37.23
C LEU A 212 0.96 -5.47 37.36
N GLU A 213 2.08 -4.80 37.56
CA GLU A 213 2.13 -3.33 37.55
C GLU A 213 1.59 -2.76 36.22
N GLN A 214 2.06 -3.31 35.09
CA GLN A 214 1.65 -2.84 33.77
C GLN A 214 0.14 -2.97 33.50
N ILE A 215 -0.51 -4.04 33.99
CA ILE A 215 -1.95 -4.23 33.82
C ILE A 215 -2.73 -3.46 34.89
N ALA A 216 -2.17 -3.23 36.07
CA ALA A 216 -2.80 -2.44 37.13
C ALA A 216 -2.96 -0.94 36.77
N ASP A 217 -2.18 -0.46 35.81
CA ASP A 217 -2.34 0.91 35.27
C ASP A 217 -3.73 1.15 34.64
N PHE A 218 -4.45 0.07 34.31
CA PHE A 218 -5.77 0.12 33.67
C PHE A 218 -6.89 -0.51 34.53
N ASP A 219 -6.58 -0.91 35.78
CA ASP A 219 -7.55 -1.51 36.73
C ASP A 219 -7.32 -1.07 38.16
N ASP A 220 -8.17 -0.17 38.64
CA ASP A 220 -8.09 0.38 39.99
C ASP A 220 -8.18 -0.70 41.08
N ALA A 221 -8.95 -1.78 40.89
CA ALA A 221 -9.09 -2.83 41.87
C ALA A 221 -7.83 -3.71 41.95
N LEU A 222 -7.19 -3.97 40.82
CA LEU A 222 -5.88 -4.66 40.79
C LEU A 222 -4.79 -3.79 41.39
N LEU A 223 -4.79 -2.50 41.12
CA LEU A 223 -3.85 -1.53 41.69
C LEU A 223 -3.97 -1.49 43.23
N GLU A 224 -5.20 -1.42 43.78
CA GLU A 224 -5.44 -1.45 45.22
C GLU A 224 -4.92 -2.75 45.87
N GLN A 225 -5.10 -3.92 45.21
CA GLN A 225 -4.58 -5.18 45.70
C GLN A 225 -3.04 -5.17 45.77
N LEU A 226 -2.36 -4.68 44.73
CA LEU A 226 -0.91 -4.58 44.70
C LEU A 226 -0.37 -3.63 45.77
N LEU A 227 -1.02 -2.48 45.98
CA LEU A 227 -0.61 -1.49 47.00
C LEU A 227 -0.82 -2.00 48.44
N THR A 228 -1.72 -2.97 48.64
CA THR A 228 -2.01 -3.56 49.94
C THR A 228 -1.34 -4.94 50.15
N ASP A 229 -0.38 -5.31 49.29
CA ASP A 229 0.32 -6.59 49.28
C ASP A 229 -0.63 -7.83 49.20
N VAL A 230 -1.77 -7.65 48.56
CA VAL A 230 -2.72 -8.74 48.29
C VAL A 230 -2.39 -9.38 46.95
N THR A 231 -2.09 -10.69 46.95
CA THR A 231 -1.83 -11.41 45.69
C THR A 231 -3.13 -11.57 44.89
N PRO A 232 -3.22 -11.04 43.65
CA PRO A 232 -4.39 -11.20 42.81
C PRO A 232 -4.64 -12.66 42.43
N SER A 233 -5.93 -13.04 42.29
CA SER A 233 -6.24 -14.36 41.79
C SER A 233 -5.85 -14.52 40.33
N ARG A 234 -5.49 -15.75 39.90
CA ARG A 234 -5.15 -16.02 38.49
C ARG A 234 -6.29 -15.64 37.53
N ASP A 235 -7.53 -15.91 37.94
CA ASP A 235 -8.70 -15.61 37.10
C ASP A 235 -8.87 -14.10 36.89
N ALA A 236 -8.62 -13.26 37.92
CA ALA A 236 -8.63 -11.81 37.80
C ALA A 236 -7.53 -11.33 36.83
N VAL A 237 -6.29 -11.80 37.01
CA VAL A 237 -5.16 -11.46 36.12
C VAL A 237 -5.45 -11.83 34.66
N PHE A 238 -6.05 -13.02 34.42
CA PHE A 238 -6.42 -13.40 33.06
C PHE A 238 -7.56 -12.56 32.49
N ALA A 239 -8.55 -12.20 33.30
CA ALA A 239 -9.66 -11.35 32.87
C ALA A 239 -9.17 -9.94 32.43
N ASP A 240 -8.25 -9.36 33.20
CA ASP A 240 -7.63 -8.06 32.88
C ASP A 240 -6.78 -8.12 31.63
N LEU A 241 -5.88 -9.10 31.52
CA LEU A 241 -5.07 -9.31 30.33
C LEU A 241 -5.92 -9.44 29.04
N VAL A 242 -7.04 -10.16 29.11
CA VAL A 242 -7.98 -10.32 27.97
C VAL A 242 -8.71 -9.03 27.67
N ARG A 243 -9.24 -8.35 28.68
CA ARG A 243 -9.95 -7.08 28.53
C ARG A 243 -9.05 -6.02 27.90
N GLU A 244 -7.88 -5.81 28.48
CA GLU A 244 -6.98 -4.73 28.10
C GLU A 244 -6.35 -4.95 26.72
N MET A 245 -5.95 -6.18 26.40
CA MET A 245 -5.53 -6.51 25.03
C MET A 245 -6.67 -6.25 24.03
N ASN A 246 -7.89 -6.68 24.34
CA ASN A 246 -9.03 -6.48 23.47
C ASN A 246 -9.39 -5.01 23.27
N GLU A 247 -9.14 -4.16 24.26
CA GLU A 247 -9.35 -2.72 24.20
C GLU A 247 -8.16 -1.98 23.56
N GLY A 248 -7.04 -2.70 23.29
CA GLY A 248 -5.83 -2.13 22.72
C GLY A 248 -4.98 -1.35 23.72
N LEU A 249 -5.23 -1.52 25.02
CA LEU A 249 -4.50 -0.86 26.10
C LEU A 249 -3.13 -1.47 26.34
N ILE A 250 -2.98 -2.78 26.09
CA ILE A 250 -1.72 -3.51 26.19
C ILE A 250 -1.49 -4.38 24.96
N ALA A 251 -0.22 -4.75 24.72
CA ALA A 251 0.16 -5.75 23.72
C ALA A 251 0.94 -6.89 24.39
N PRO A 252 0.31 -8.07 24.61
CA PRO A 252 0.99 -9.24 25.20
C PRO A 252 2.14 -9.75 24.33
N VAL A 253 3.26 -10.12 24.94
CA VAL A 253 4.43 -10.62 24.25
C VAL A 253 4.65 -12.10 24.61
N PHE A 254 4.63 -12.93 23.56
CA PHE A 254 4.98 -14.35 23.59
C PHE A 254 6.26 -14.58 22.80
N PHE A 255 6.92 -15.73 23.02
CA PHE A 255 8.06 -16.08 22.22
C PHE A 255 8.17 -17.59 21.95
N GLY A 256 8.97 -17.92 20.93
CA GLY A 256 9.19 -19.31 20.56
C GLY A 256 10.04 -19.45 19.29
N SER A 257 9.97 -20.64 18.69
CA SER A 257 10.58 -20.94 17.40
C SER A 257 9.57 -21.70 16.54
N ALA A 258 9.06 -21.05 15.52
CA ALA A 258 8.12 -21.65 14.57
C ALA A 258 8.75 -22.88 13.89
N GLN A 259 10.04 -22.79 13.51
CA GLN A 259 10.75 -23.89 12.86
C GLN A 259 10.86 -25.13 13.73
N ASN A 260 11.12 -24.96 15.04
CA ASN A 260 11.26 -26.04 15.99
C ASN A 260 9.94 -26.45 16.67
N GLY A 261 8.87 -25.67 16.46
CA GLY A 261 7.57 -25.85 17.10
C GLY A 261 7.52 -25.40 18.55
N PHE A 262 8.60 -24.78 19.07
CA PHE A 262 8.70 -24.30 20.44
C PHE A 262 7.80 -23.08 20.66
N GLY A 263 7.07 -23.03 21.79
CA GLY A 263 6.15 -21.94 22.12
C GLY A 263 4.83 -21.94 21.35
N VAL A 264 4.72 -22.63 20.21
CA VAL A 264 3.55 -22.59 19.30
C VAL A 264 2.26 -23.06 19.99
N ARG A 265 2.32 -24.16 20.76
CA ARG A 265 1.14 -24.62 21.54
C ARG A 265 0.75 -23.67 22.66
N ARG A 266 1.72 -22.95 23.25
CA ARG A 266 1.41 -21.92 24.24
C ARG A 266 0.70 -20.73 23.61
N LEU A 267 1.18 -20.28 22.44
CA LEU A 267 0.51 -19.26 21.65
C LEU A 267 -0.93 -19.69 21.29
N LEU A 268 -1.14 -20.92 20.78
CA LEU A 268 -2.47 -21.45 20.48
C LEU A 268 -3.42 -21.41 21.69
N LYS A 269 -2.92 -21.75 22.89
CA LYS A 269 -3.73 -21.69 24.12
C LYS A 269 -4.07 -20.25 24.51
N ALA A 270 -3.14 -19.30 24.34
CA ALA A 270 -3.40 -17.89 24.54
C ALA A 270 -4.46 -17.38 23.54
N LEU A 271 -4.25 -17.65 22.26
CA LEU A 271 -5.19 -17.25 21.20
C LEU A 271 -6.59 -17.80 21.43
N ARG A 272 -6.71 -19.02 21.97
CA ARG A 272 -8.01 -19.62 22.29
C ARG A 272 -8.80 -18.83 23.32
N HIS A 273 -8.14 -18.34 24.35
CA HIS A 273 -8.79 -17.63 25.45
C HIS A 273 -8.89 -16.12 25.24
N GLU A 274 -7.95 -15.56 24.49
CA GLU A 274 -7.72 -14.12 24.41
C GLU A 274 -8.26 -13.50 23.11
N THR A 275 -8.44 -14.26 22.00
CA THR A 275 -8.98 -13.71 20.75
C THR A 275 -10.44 -13.29 20.90
N PRO A 276 -10.78 -12.03 20.56
CA PRO A 276 -12.15 -11.55 20.62
C PRO A 276 -13.09 -12.30 19.65
N PRO A 277 -14.42 -12.24 19.91
CA PRO A 277 -15.41 -12.80 18.99
C PRO A 277 -15.52 -11.98 17.70
N PRO A 278 -15.99 -12.59 16.59
CA PRO A 278 -16.16 -11.92 15.29
C PRO A 278 -17.04 -10.66 15.32
N ALA A 279 -17.93 -10.55 16.29
CA ALA A 279 -18.79 -9.39 16.48
C ALA A 279 -18.02 -8.08 16.68
N ARG A 280 -16.80 -8.13 17.27
CA ARG A 280 -15.93 -6.94 17.40
C ARG A 280 -15.41 -6.44 16.05
N ALA A 281 -14.97 -7.35 15.18
CA ALA A 281 -14.56 -6.99 13.84
C ALA A 281 -15.76 -6.47 13.00
N ALA A 282 -16.94 -7.08 13.16
CA ALA A 282 -18.17 -6.61 12.54
C ALA A 282 -18.52 -5.17 12.97
N ALA A 283 -18.42 -4.88 14.29
CA ALA A 283 -18.68 -3.54 14.83
C ALA A 283 -17.66 -2.52 14.31
N ARG A 284 -16.37 -2.87 14.25
CA ARG A 284 -15.29 -2.02 13.70
C ARG A 284 -15.53 -1.65 12.24
N LEU A 285 -16.04 -2.59 11.46
CA LEU A 285 -16.39 -2.39 10.04
C LEU A 285 -17.79 -1.80 9.82
N ALA A 286 -18.61 -1.69 10.87
CA ALA A 286 -20.02 -1.32 10.80
C ALA A 286 -20.85 -2.26 9.90
N ILE A 287 -20.56 -3.57 9.91
CA ILE A 287 -21.24 -4.59 9.12
C ILE A 287 -22.26 -5.30 10.00
N SER A 288 -23.53 -5.28 9.62
CA SER A 288 -24.57 -6.02 10.32
C SER A 288 -24.67 -7.47 9.85
N GLN A 289 -24.67 -7.69 8.51
CA GLN A 289 -24.80 -9.01 7.93
C GLN A 289 -24.29 -9.04 6.49
N GLY A 290 -23.47 -10.05 6.14
CA GLY A 290 -22.94 -10.24 4.80
C GLY A 290 -21.52 -10.79 4.80
N ALA A 291 -20.80 -10.57 3.70
CA ALA A 291 -19.42 -10.98 3.54
C ALA A 291 -18.53 -9.80 3.15
N TYR A 292 -17.48 -9.58 3.92
CA TYR A 292 -16.49 -8.52 3.65
C TYR A 292 -15.34 -9.10 2.83
N VAL A 293 -15.06 -8.50 1.67
CA VAL A 293 -14.05 -8.98 0.71
C VAL A 293 -12.65 -8.55 1.13
N LEU A 294 -11.78 -9.51 1.44
CA LEU A 294 -10.37 -9.29 1.76
C LEU A 294 -9.50 -9.15 0.52
N LYS A 295 -9.73 -10.03 -0.46
CA LYS A 295 -9.00 -10.01 -1.74
C LYS A 295 -9.85 -10.62 -2.84
N THR A 296 -9.50 -10.34 -4.09
CA THR A 296 -10.05 -11.01 -5.28
C THR A 296 -8.94 -11.71 -6.04
N ALA A 297 -9.28 -12.76 -6.77
CA ALA A 297 -8.34 -13.43 -7.66
C ALA A 297 -9.09 -14.06 -8.85
N TYR A 298 -8.43 -14.12 -10.01
CA TYR A 298 -8.93 -14.84 -11.18
C TYR A 298 -8.34 -16.25 -11.24
N ALA A 299 -9.19 -17.26 -11.02
CA ALA A 299 -8.80 -18.67 -10.93
C ALA A 299 -9.21 -19.44 -12.21
N GLY A 300 -8.52 -19.22 -13.30
CA GLY A 300 -8.69 -19.96 -14.56
C GLY A 300 -10.16 -20.14 -14.98
N GLN A 301 -10.64 -21.39 -15.02
CA GLN A 301 -12.02 -21.70 -15.41
C GLN A 301 -13.08 -21.31 -14.38
N SER A 302 -12.70 -21.10 -13.14
CA SER A 302 -13.62 -20.68 -12.05
C SER A 302 -14.02 -19.20 -12.15
N GLY A 303 -13.38 -18.41 -13.00
CA GLY A 303 -13.62 -16.99 -13.13
C GLY A 303 -13.07 -16.20 -11.93
N LYS A 304 -13.71 -15.08 -11.62
CA LYS A 304 -13.35 -14.25 -10.45
C LYS A 304 -13.84 -14.89 -9.16
N LEU A 305 -12.97 -14.95 -8.19
CA LEU A 305 -13.23 -15.38 -6.81
C LEU A 305 -13.05 -14.20 -5.86
N ALA A 306 -14.02 -13.96 -4.99
CA ALA A 306 -13.90 -13.02 -3.87
C ALA A 306 -13.64 -13.82 -2.58
N TYR A 307 -12.49 -13.61 -1.96
CA TYR A 307 -12.16 -14.17 -0.65
C TYR A 307 -12.73 -13.24 0.40
N ALA A 308 -13.74 -13.72 1.13
CA ALA A 308 -14.53 -12.84 1.98
C ALA A 308 -14.79 -13.46 3.35
N ARG A 309 -14.81 -12.60 4.37
CA ARG A 309 -15.16 -12.97 5.73
C ARG A 309 -16.65 -12.79 5.99
N VAL A 310 -17.29 -13.79 6.58
CA VAL A 310 -18.73 -13.83 6.84
C VAL A 310 -19.06 -13.19 8.18
N PHE A 311 -20.04 -12.28 8.20
CA PHE A 311 -20.53 -11.58 9.39
C PHE A 311 -22.04 -11.66 9.54
N GLY A 312 -22.52 -11.60 10.79
CA GLY A 312 -23.93 -11.56 11.16
C GLY A 312 -24.62 -12.91 11.09
N ALA A 313 -24.72 -13.53 9.93
CA ALA A 313 -25.33 -14.83 9.72
C ALA A 313 -24.47 -15.72 8.83
N ALA A 314 -24.63 -17.05 8.97
CA ALA A 314 -23.94 -18.02 8.11
C ALA A 314 -24.35 -17.85 6.64
N LEU A 315 -23.37 -17.94 5.73
CA LEU A 315 -23.56 -17.74 4.30
C LEU A 315 -23.80 -19.08 3.60
N ALA A 316 -24.92 -19.23 2.90
CA ALA A 316 -25.24 -20.42 2.11
C ALA A 316 -24.71 -20.34 0.68
N ASP A 317 -24.42 -21.48 0.06
CA ASP A 317 -24.14 -21.55 -1.37
C ASP A 317 -25.34 -21.02 -2.18
N GLY A 318 -25.09 -20.16 -3.15
CA GLY A 318 -26.12 -19.47 -3.92
C GLY A 318 -26.82 -18.33 -3.24
N ALA A 319 -26.27 -17.78 -2.13
CA ALA A 319 -26.81 -16.60 -1.46
C ALA A 319 -26.89 -15.39 -2.41
N GLU A 320 -27.89 -14.54 -2.19
CA GLU A 320 -28.04 -13.27 -2.89
C GLU A 320 -27.37 -12.15 -2.10
N PHE A 321 -26.69 -11.29 -2.83
CA PHE A 321 -26.01 -10.11 -2.28
C PHE A 321 -26.55 -8.82 -2.87
N VAL A 322 -26.56 -7.77 -2.04
CA VAL A 322 -26.73 -6.38 -2.48
C VAL A 322 -25.36 -5.71 -2.44
N LEU A 323 -24.92 -5.18 -3.59
CA LEU A 323 -23.66 -4.46 -3.73
C LEU A 323 -23.81 -2.99 -3.27
N ALA A 324 -22.69 -2.27 -3.16
CA ALA A 324 -22.68 -0.87 -2.73
C ALA A 324 -23.52 0.06 -3.64
N ASP A 325 -23.63 -0.27 -4.93
CA ASP A 325 -24.44 0.45 -5.92
C ASP A 325 -25.93 0.03 -5.93
N GLY A 326 -26.34 -0.86 -5.01
CA GLY A 326 -27.69 -1.39 -4.90
C GLY A 326 -28.00 -2.55 -5.86
N GLN A 327 -27.07 -2.96 -6.71
CA GLN A 327 -27.29 -4.10 -7.60
C GLN A 327 -27.34 -5.42 -6.83
N ARG A 328 -28.23 -6.31 -7.26
CA ARG A 328 -28.36 -7.66 -6.67
C ARG A 328 -27.57 -8.66 -7.50
N ARG A 329 -26.81 -9.52 -6.81
CA ARG A 329 -26.02 -10.60 -7.41
C ARG A 329 -26.21 -11.87 -6.62
N ARG A 330 -26.04 -13.00 -7.29
CA ARG A 330 -26.10 -14.32 -6.69
C ARG A 330 -24.75 -15.01 -6.75
N ALA A 331 -24.31 -15.59 -5.64
CA ALA A 331 -23.10 -16.38 -5.58
C ALA A 331 -23.16 -17.57 -6.56
N GLY A 332 -22.12 -17.77 -7.33
CA GLY A 332 -22.00 -18.92 -8.25
C GLY A 332 -21.23 -20.10 -7.68
N GLY A 333 -21.05 -20.18 -6.37
CA GLY A 333 -20.35 -21.24 -5.65
C GLY A 333 -19.68 -20.70 -4.39
N LEU A 334 -19.61 -21.54 -3.37
CA LEU A 334 -18.98 -21.24 -2.09
C LEU A 334 -17.90 -22.29 -1.83
N PHE A 335 -16.69 -21.84 -1.43
CA PHE A 335 -15.55 -22.72 -1.25
C PHE A 335 -14.83 -22.42 0.05
N SER A 336 -14.44 -23.46 0.81
CA SER A 336 -13.42 -23.33 1.85
C SER A 336 -12.04 -23.21 1.24
N VAL A 337 -11.14 -22.51 1.92
CA VAL A 337 -9.81 -22.15 1.43
C VAL A 337 -8.74 -22.78 2.32
N GLN A 338 -7.75 -23.46 1.68
CA GLN A 338 -6.57 -23.97 2.36
C GLN A 338 -5.35 -23.75 1.46
N GLY A 339 -4.70 -22.59 1.59
CA GLY A 339 -3.70 -22.14 0.63
C GLY A 339 -4.29 -22.01 -0.78
N ALA A 340 -3.69 -22.72 -1.74
CA ALA A 340 -4.19 -22.78 -3.12
C ALA A 340 -5.37 -23.75 -3.31
N ALA A 341 -5.66 -24.61 -2.33
CA ALA A 341 -6.71 -25.60 -2.44
C ALA A 341 -8.09 -25.01 -2.11
N LEU A 342 -9.07 -25.26 -2.99
CA LEU A 342 -10.46 -24.84 -2.83
C LEU A 342 -11.36 -26.08 -2.77
N LYS A 343 -12.21 -26.16 -1.77
CA LYS A 343 -13.19 -27.25 -1.62
C LYS A 343 -14.59 -26.66 -1.54
N LYS A 344 -15.49 -27.10 -2.42
CA LYS A 344 -16.89 -26.64 -2.42
C LYS A 344 -17.55 -26.97 -1.09
N ILE A 345 -18.28 -26.00 -0.51
CA ILE A 345 -19.03 -26.11 0.73
C ILE A 345 -20.46 -25.64 0.50
N ALA A 346 -21.41 -26.18 1.28
CA ALA A 346 -22.82 -25.77 1.22
C ALA A 346 -23.06 -24.48 2.02
N GLN A 347 -22.26 -24.24 3.06
CA GLN A 347 -22.44 -23.11 3.95
C GLN A 347 -21.09 -22.74 4.58
N ALA A 348 -20.85 -21.43 4.80
CA ALA A 348 -19.76 -20.87 5.60
C ALA A 348 -20.34 -20.29 6.89
N PRO A 349 -19.83 -20.68 8.08
CA PRO A 349 -20.29 -20.14 9.37
C PRO A 349 -19.84 -18.69 9.58
N VAL A 350 -20.44 -18.03 10.57
CA VAL A 350 -20.06 -16.68 10.98
C VAL A 350 -18.59 -16.65 11.42
N GLY A 351 -17.86 -15.65 10.95
CA GLY A 351 -16.44 -15.48 11.22
C GLY A 351 -15.51 -16.19 10.23
N ASP A 352 -15.99 -17.17 9.46
CA ASP A 352 -15.18 -17.90 8.47
C ASP A 352 -14.78 -17.02 7.28
N ILE A 353 -13.65 -17.39 6.66
CA ILE A 353 -13.21 -16.79 5.41
C ILE A 353 -13.36 -17.84 4.31
N CYS A 354 -14.18 -17.54 3.33
CA CYS A 354 -14.47 -18.43 2.21
C CYS A 354 -14.25 -17.72 0.87
N ALA A 355 -14.10 -18.50 -0.21
CA ALA A 355 -14.08 -17.95 -1.55
C ALA A 355 -15.50 -18.03 -2.16
N ILE A 356 -15.95 -16.93 -2.73
CA ILE A 356 -17.28 -16.77 -3.36
C ILE A 356 -17.05 -16.56 -4.85
N GLY A 357 -17.64 -17.43 -5.67
CA GLY A 357 -17.50 -17.38 -7.12
C GLY A 357 -18.59 -16.58 -7.83
N LYS A 358 -18.27 -16.09 -9.02
CA LYS A 358 -19.19 -15.41 -9.95
C LYS A 358 -19.83 -14.13 -9.40
N VAL A 359 -19.09 -13.34 -8.64
CA VAL A 359 -19.44 -11.97 -8.29
C VAL A 359 -18.39 -11.06 -8.92
N GLU A 360 -18.57 -10.77 -10.22
CA GLU A 360 -17.57 -10.07 -11.04
C GLU A 360 -17.29 -8.64 -10.54
N GLU A 361 -18.28 -7.99 -9.96
CA GLU A 361 -18.18 -6.62 -9.44
C GLU A 361 -17.55 -6.54 -8.03
N ALA A 362 -17.30 -7.66 -7.37
CA ALA A 362 -16.69 -7.67 -6.04
C ALA A 362 -15.25 -7.11 -6.10
N LEU A 363 -14.94 -6.17 -5.21
CA LEU A 363 -13.60 -5.60 -5.02
C LEU A 363 -13.16 -5.75 -3.57
N ALA A 364 -11.84 -5.84 -3.34
CA ALA A 364 -11.29 -5.85 -1.99
C ALA A 364 -11.72 -4.58 -1.19
N GLY A 365 -12.07 -4.77 0.07
CA GLY A 365 -12.58 -3.70 0.94
C GLY A 365 -14.08 -3.43 0.84
N GLN A 366 -14.82 -4.14 -0.01
CA GLN A 366 -16.28 -3.99 -0.14
C GLN A 366 -17.05 -5.03 0.69
N VAL A 367 -18.31 -4.72 0.94
CA VAL A 367 -19.27 -5.62 1.60
C VAL A 367 -20.24 -6.16 0.56
N LEU A 368 -20.37 -7.48 0.52
CA LEU A 368 -21.43 -8.20 -0.16
C LEU A 368 -22.56 -8.39 0.88
N SER A 369 -23.51 -7.48 0.89
CA SER A 369 -24.57 -7.44 1.92
C SER A 369 -25.64 -8.51 1.71
N THR A 370 -26.01 -9.22 2.76
CA THR A 370 -27.14 -10.16 2.76
C THR A 370 -28.33 -9.63 3.58
N SER A 371 -28.27 -8.39 4.07
CA SER A 371 -29.37 -7.75 4.81
C SER A 371 -30.52 -7.24 3.92
N GLY A 372 -30.36 -7.28 2.61
CA GLY A 372 -31.32 -6.73 1.64
C GLY A 372 -31.06 -5.26 1.27
N GLU A 373 -30.18 -4.57 2.00
CA GLU A 373 -29.78 -3.18 1.76
C GLU A 373 -28.26 -3.09 1.54
N PRO A 374 -27.77 -2.09 0.78
CA PRO A 374 -26.35 -1.81 0.64
C PRO A 374 -25.71 -1.47 2.00
N GLN A 375 -24.48 -1.92 2.21
CA GLN A 375 -23.67 -1.56 3.37
C GLN A 375 -22.34 -0.94 2.94
N SER A 376 -21.93 0.11 3.65
CA SER A 376 -20.63 0.75 3.46
C SER A 376 -19.73 0.49 4.67
N VAL A 377 -18.42 0.37 4.43
CA VAL A 377 -17.44 0.13 5.48
C VAL A 377 -16.95 1.44 6.07
N THR A 378 -16.95 1.56 7.40
CA THR A 378 -16.47 2.75 8.10
C THR A 378 -14.94 2.83 8.13
N ALA A 379 -14.25 1.69 8.25
CA ALA A 379 -12.79 1.61 8.25
C ALA A 379 -12.26 1.46 6.82
N ALA A 380 -12.36 2.52 6.02
CA ALA A 380 -11.80 2.49 4.66
C ALA A 380 -10.28 2.38 4.69
N ALA A 381 -9.75 1.49 3.85
CA ALA A 381 -8.33 1.46 3.54
C ALA A 381 -7.91 2.82 2.98
N ARG A 382 -6.75 3.33 3.40
CA ARG A 382 -6.20 4.55 2.79
C ARG A 382 -5.75 4.22 1.37
N PRO A 383 -6.18 4.98 0.35
CA PRO A 383 -5.69 4.76 -1.00
C PRO A 383 -4.17 4.98 -1.02
N ARG A 384 -3.43 3.96 -1.40
CA ARG A 384 -1.98 4.05 -1.55
C ARG A 384 -1.66 4.82 -2.83
N ARG A 385 -0.64 5.68 -2.78
CA ARG A 385 -0.12 6.33 -3.97
C ARG A 385 0.98 5.45 -4.58
N PRO A 386 1.08 5.35 -5.92
CA PRO A 386 2.16 4.61 -6.54
C PRO A 386 3.51 5.32 -6.35
N LEU A 387 4.55 4.55 -6.09
CA LEU A 387 5.91 5.04 -5.83
C LEU A 387 6.88 4.75 -6.99
N PHE A 388 6.51 3.83 -7.89
CA PHE A 388 7.30 3.45 -9.05
C PHE A 388 6.37 3.20 -10.25
N ALA A 389 6.77 3.60 -11.44
CA ALA A 389 5.99 3.42 -12.66
C ALA A 389 6.86 3.03 -13.85
N VAL A 390 6.28 2.29 -14.79
CA VAL A 390 6.87 2.00 -16.09
C VAL A 390 5.88 2.28 -17.21
N ALA A 391 6.37 2.73 -18.34
CA ALA A 391 5.59 2.85 -19.56
C ALA A 391 5.58 1.48 -20.29
N LEU A 392 4.39 1.00 -20.63
CA LEU A 392 4.18 -0.27 -21.30
C LEU A 392 4.29 -0.09 -22.83
N VAL A 393 5.03 -0.99 -23.49
CA VAL A 393 5.18 -1.01 -24.93
C VAL A 393 4.80 -2.40 -25.43
N ALA A 394 3.67 -2.48 -26.14
CA ALA A 394 3.24 -3.75 -26.74
C ALA A 394 4.24 -4.20 -27.81
N ARG A 395 4.67 -5.47 -27.76
CA ARG A 395 5.52 -6.07 -28.79
C ARG A 395 4.77 -6.27 -30.09
N ASN A 396 3.49 -6.64 -29.99
CA ASN A 396 2.62 -6.86 -31.13
C ASN A 396 1.34 -6.02 -31.02
N ARG A 397 1.00 -5.28 -32.05
CA ARG A 397 -0.24 -4.48 -32.11
C ARG A 397 -1.52 -5.32 -31.97
N ASN A 398 -1.47 -6.61 -32.34
CA ASN A 398 -2.62 -7.50 -32.24
C ASN A 398 -2.93 -7.94 -30.78
N ASP A 399 -2.02 -7.68 -29.84
CA ASP A 399 -2.18 -8.05 -28.43
C ASP A 399 -2.86 -6.94 -27.59
N ASP A 400 -3.12 -5.76 -28.15
CA ASP A 400 -3.64 -4.60 -27.39
C ASP A 400 -4.95 -4.89 -26.64
N VAL A 401 -5.89 -5.61 -27.26
CA VAL A 401 -7.17 -5.97 -26.61
C VAL A 401 -6.97 -6.99 -25.50
N ARG A 402 -6.11 -8.00 -25.74
CA ARG A 402 -5.77 -9.02 -24.72
C ARG A 402 -5.00 -8.39 -23.58
N LEU A 403 -4.10 -7.47 -23.88
CA LEU A 403 -3.31 -6.71 -22.91
C LEU A 403 -4.21 -5.89 -22.00
N SER A 404 -5.12 -5.08 -22.55
CA SER A 404 -6.04 -4.25 -21.78
C SER A 404 -6.88 -5.09 -20.81
N GLY A 405 -7.49 -6.19 -21.29
CA GLY A 405 -8.28 -7.08 -20.46
C GLY A 405 -7.47 -7.81 -19.37
N ALA A 406 -6.22 -8.17 -19.67
CA ALA A 406 -5.34 -8.81 -18.69
C ALA A 406 -4.83 -7.83 -17.62
N LEU A 407 -4.48 -6.60 -18.01
CA LEU A 407 -4.06 -5.55 -17.09
C LEU A 407 -5.20 -5.14 -16.15
N SER A 408 -6.43 -4.98 -16.67
CA SER A 408 -7.59 -4.69 -15.84
C SER A 408 -7.80 -5.75 -14.75
N LYS A 409 -7.67 -7.03 -15.08
CA LYS A 409 -7.78 -8.12 -14.11
C LYS A 409 -6.67 -8.08 -13.06
N LEU A 410 -5.42 -7.79 -13.46
CA LEU A 410 -4.31 -7.70 -12.52
C LEU A 410 -4.50 -6.53 -11.53
N VAL A 411 -4.98 -5.37 -12.01
CA VAL A 411 -5.27 -4.21 -11.16
C VAL A 411 -6.47 -4.47 -10.23
N GLU A 412 -7.46 -5.24 -10.68
CA GLU A 412 -8.56 -5.67 -9.80
C GLU A 412 -8.13 -6.66 -8.71
N GLU A 413 -7.15 -7.54 -9.01
CA GLU A 413 -6.60 -8.48 -8.02
C GLU A 413 -5.70 -7.78 -7.00
N ASP A 414 -4.99 -6.74 -7.41
CA ASP A 414 -3.97 -6.07 -6.59
C ASP A 414 -4.26 -4.58 -6.46
N PRO A 415 -4.82 -4.15 -5.31
CA PRO A 415 -5.19 -2.74 -5.07
C PRO A 415 -3.99 -1.79 -4.99
N GLY A 416 -2.77 -2.32 -4.96
CA GLY A 416 -1.53 -1.53 -5.00
C GLY A 416 -1.03 -1.21 -6.40
N LEU A 417 -1.66 -1.77 -7.45
CA LEU A 417 -1.34 -1.50 -8.86
C LEU A 417 -2.26 -0.43 -9.44
N PHE A 418 -1.69 0.42 -10.28
CA PHE A 418 -2.39 1.50 -10.95
C PHE A 418 -2.10 1.47 -12.45
N LEU A 419 -3.15 1.61 -13.24
CA LEU A 419 -3.06 1.72 -14.70
C LEU A 419 -3.52 3.11 -15.10
N THR A 420 -2.64 3.89 -15.74
CA THR A 420 -2.94 5.26 -16.16
C THR A 420 -2.67 5.42 -17.65
N HIS A 421 -3.60 6.05 -18.37
CA HIS A 421 -3.42 6.44 -19.76
C HIS A 421 -3.01 7.92 -19.82
N ASP A 422 -1.77 8.16 -20.18
CA ASP A 422 -1.24 9.50 -20.43
C ASP A 422 -1.44 9.83 -21.90
N ALA A 423 -2.51 10.58 -22.19
CA ALA A 423 -2.88 10.96 -23.54
C ALA A 423 -1.88 11.93 -24.17
N GLU A 424 -1.23 12.78 -23.37
CA GLU A 424 -0.27 13.77 -23.83
C GLU A 424 1.04 13.12 -24.28
N ALA A 425 1.61 12.28 -23.43
CA ALA A 425 2.83 11.53 -23.76
C ALA A 425 2.55 10.29 -24.64
N ARG A 426 1.27 9.98 -24.89
CA ARG A 426 0.80 8.79 -25.64
C ARG A 426 1.40 7.51 -25.09
N GLN A 427 1.29 7.31 -23.79
CA GLN A 427 1.81 6.13 -23.11
C GLN A 427 0.80 5.56 -22.12
N VAL A 428 0.91 4.26 -21.90
CA VAL A 428 0.18 3.57 -20.84
C VAL A 428 1.16 3.27 -19.73
N LEU A 429 0.85 3.71 -18.52
CA LEU A 429 1.70 3.54 -17.35
C LEU A 429 1.12 2.45 -16.46
N LEU A 430 1.97 1.49 -16.09
CA LEU A 430 1.71 0.59 -14.97
C LEU A 430 2.55 1.04 -13.79
N ALA A 431 1.89 1.35 -12.69
CA ALA A 431 2.53 1.86 -11.49
C ALA A 431 2.19 1.01 -10.27
N GLY A 432 3.09 1.01 -9.28
CA GLY A 432 2.95 0.21 -8.06
C GLY A 432 3.80 0.74 -6.91
N GLN A 433 3.93 -0.07 -5.86
CA GLN A 433 4.60 0.31 -4.62
C GLN A 433 6.14 0.19 -4.68
N GLY A 434 6.69 -0.28 -5.78
CA GLY A 434 8.12 -0.43 -6.03
C GLY A 434 8.40 -1.23 -7.29
N GLU A 435 9.68 -1.33 -7.67
CA GLU A 435 10.11 -2.06 -8.87
C GLU A 435 9.74 -3.54 -8.80
N GLY A 436 9.97 -4.19 -7.64
CA GLY A 436 9.64 -5.60 -7.42
C GLY A 436 8.16 -5.90 -7.57
N HIS A 437 7.31 -4.95 -7.16
CA HIS A 437 5.85 -5.06 -7.30
C HIS A 437 5.41 -5.00 -8.78
N VAL A 438 5.88 -4.02 -9.53
CA VAL A 438 5.57 -3.90 -10.97
C VAL A 438 6.14 -5.09 -11.76
N ARG A 439 7.35 -5.54 -11.44
CA ARG A 439 7.95 -6.74 -12.04
C ARG A 439 7.12 -7.99 -11.78
N LEU A 440 6.60 -8.18 -10.55
CA LEU A 440 5.68 -9.26 -10.21
C LEU A 440 4.43 -9.24 -11.10
N ALA A 441 3.82 -8.05 -11.29
CA ALA A 441 2.65 -7.89 -12.15
C ALA A 441 2.95 -8.29 -13.60
N LEU A 442 4.11 -7.90 -14.14
CA LEU A 442 4.55 -8.27 -15.51
C LEU A 442 4.84 -9.78 -15.63
N GLU A 443 5.43 -10.41 -14.62
CA GLU A 443 5.63 -11.87 -14.57
C GLU A 443 4.29 -12.61 -14.57
N ARG A 444 3.32 -12.14 -13.77
CA ARG A 444 1.95 -12.68 -13.75
C ARG A 444 1.24 -12.49 -15.08
N LEU A 445 1.40 -11.34 -15.73
CA LEU A 445 0.86 -11.05 -17.04
C LEU A 445 1.35 -12.07 -18.10
N LYS A 446 2.66 -12.29 -18.13
CA LYS A 446 3.29 -13.27 -19.02
C LYS A 446 2.80 -14.70 -18.71
N ARG A 447 2.87 -15.09 -17.44
CA ARG A 447 2.57 -16.48 -17.04
C ARG A 447 1.09 -16.84 -17.16
N ARG A 448 0.18 -15.96 -16.70
CA ARG A 448 -1.26 -16.27 -16.63
C ARG A 448 -2.00 -15.97 -17.94
N TYR A 449 -1.56 -14.94 -18.67
CA TYR A 449 -2.28 -14.45 -19.85
C TYR A 449 -1.49 -14.63 -21.16
N GLY A 450 -0.22 -15.05 -21.09
CA GLY A 450 0.63 -15.26 -22.25
C GLY A 450 0.94 -13.97 -23.03
N VAL A 451 0.88 -12.80 -22.35
CA VAL A 451 1.15 -11.50 -22.96
C VAL A 451 2.55 -11.04 -22.54
N GLU A 452 3.43 -10.80 -23.50
CA GLU A 452 4.76 -10.23 -23.29
C GLU A 452 4.78 -8.75 -23.66
N ILE A 453 5.32 -7.92 -22.75
CA ILE A 453 5.43 -6.48 -22.93
C ILE A 453 6.86 -6.06 -22.68
N ASP A 454 7.32 -5.06 -23.44
CA ASP A 454 8.53 -4.31 -23.12
C ASP A 454 8.15 -3.11 -22.24
N THR A 455 9.09 -2.70 -21.40
CA THR A 455 8.91 -1.55 -20.51
C THR A 455 9.94 -0.48 -20.81
N ARG A 456 9.56 0.77 -20.62
CA ARG A 456 10.43 1.93 -20.70
C ARG A 456 10.18 2.84 -19.50
N GLU A 457 11.11 3.73 -19.24
CA GLU A 457 10.90 4.81 -18.28
C GLU A 457 9.74 5.71 -18.75
N PRO A 458 8.87 6.18 -17.83
CA PRO A 458 7.86 7.16 -18.14
C PRO A 458 8.49 8.43 -18.71
N LYS A 459 7.92 8.96 -19.77
CA LYS A 459 8.36 10.25 -20.32
C LYS A 459 8.09 11.36 -19.32
N THR A 460 9.09 12.17 -19.04
CA THR A 460 8.92 13.39 -18.24
C THR A 460 8.18 14.45 -19.08
N PRO A 461 7.12 15.09 -18.56
CA PRO A 461 6.34 16.08 -19.31
C PRO A 461 7.04 17.44 -19.32
N TYR A 462 8.17 17.52 -20.05
CA TYR A 462 8.87 18.77 -20.26
C TYR A 462 7.98 19.77 -21.02
N ARG A 463 8.23 21.07 -20.83
CA ARG A 463 7.58 22.18 -21.51
C ARG A 463 8.64 23.12 -22.06
N GLU A 464 8.18 24.06 -22.90
CA GLU A 464 9.00 25.20 -23.32
C GLU A 464 8.29 26.51 -23.00
N THR A 465 9.02 27.59 -22.92
CA THR A 465 8.47 28.95 -22.88
C THR A 465 9.34 29.90 -23.71
N LEU A 466 8.85 31.06 -24.08
CA LEU A 466 9.64 32.05 -24.79
C LEU A 466 10.73 32.63 -23.89
N ARG A 467 11.89 32.91 -24.47
CA ARG A 467 13.00 33.56 -23.75
C ARG A 467 12.75 35.08 -23.59
N GLN A 468 12.14 35.72 -24.57
CA GLN A 468 11.88 37.16 -24.59
C GLN A 468 10.65 37.48 -25.43
N ALA A 469 10.14 38.69 -25.26
CA ALA A 469 9.06 39.20 -26.11
C ALA A 469 9.53 39.47 -27.53
N VAL A 470 8.67 39.21 -28.49
CA VAL A 470 8.95 39.42 -29.91
C VAL A 470 7.67 39.79 -30.66
N THR A 471 7.77 40.72 -31.62
CA THR A 471 6.72 40.98 -32.58
C THR A 471 7.07 40.34 -33.92
N GLN A 472 6.16 39.52 -34.42
CA GLN A 472 6.36 38.77 -35.66
C GLN A 472 5.18 38.94 -36.62
N ARG A 473 5.48 39.15 -37.89
CA ARG A 473 4.50 39.16 -38.97
C ARG A 473 4.66 37.91 -39.81
N ALA A 474 3.57 37.21 -40.12
CA ALA A 474 3.58 36.10 -41.06
C ALA A 474 2.49 36.22 -42.09
N ARG A 475 2.82 35.89 -43.33
CA ARG A 475 1.90 35.93 -44.47
C ARG A 475 1.77 34.53 -45.07
N HIS A 476 0.55 34.03 -45.09
CA HIS A 476 0.19 32.83 -45.85
C HIS A 476 -0.40 33.25 -47.20
N LYS A 477 0.33 32.91 -48.26
CA LYS A 477 -0.16 33.12 -49.64
C LYS A 477 0.11 31.85 -50.44
N LYS A 478 -0.96 31.22 -50.92
CA LYS A 478 -0.88 30.03 -51.77
C LYS A 478 -1.82 30.17 -52.94
N GLN A 479 -1.30 30.03 -54.15
CA GLN A 479 -2.05 30.04 -55.39
C GLN A 479 -1.80 28.71 -56.10
N SER A 480 -2.80 27.84 -56.14
CA SER A 480 -2.73 26.56 -56.85
C SER A 480 -4.08 26.32 -57.52
N GLY A 481 -4.19 26.63 -58.83
CA GLY A 481 -5.29 26.33 -59.75
C GLY A 481 -6.71 26.26 -59.11
N GLY A 482 -7.33 27.41 -58.85
CA GLY A 482 -8.63 27.53 -58.15
C GLY A 482 -8.67 28.72 -57.20
N HIS A 483 -9.52 28.69 -56.16
CA HIS A 483 -9.52 29.74 -55.11
C HIS A 483 -8.15 29.80 -54.40
N GLY A 484 -7.53 30.97 -54.38
CA GLY A 484 -6.28 31.21 -53.65
C GLY A 484 -6.48 31.16 -52.12
N GLN A 485 -5.40 31.07 -51.37
CA GLN A 485 -5.41 31.23 -49.90
C GLN A 485 -4.58 32.44 -49.51
N PHE A 486 -5.15 33.38 -48.78
CA PHE A 486 -4.45 34.56 -48.33
C PHE A 486 -4.84 34.93 -46.89
N ALA A 487 -3.85 35.08 -46.05
CA ALA A 487 -3.98 35.70 -44.73
C ALA A 487 -2.63 36.31 -44.31
N ASP A 488 -2.67 37.47 -43.68
CA ASP A 488 -1.50 38.16 -43.14
C ASP A 488 -1.84 38.55 -41.71
N VAL A 489 -0.98 38.21 -40.76
CA VAL A 489 -1.18 38.50 -39.34
C VAL A 489 0.10 39.01 -38.72
N THR A 490 -0.01 39.97 -37.81
CA THR A 490 1.08 40.44 -36.95
C THR A 490 0.72 40.16 -35.50
N ILE A 491 1.58 39.40 -34.84
CA ILE A 491 1.40 39.05 -33.44
C ILE A 491 2.55 39.58 -32.60
N GLU A 492 2.28 39.91 -31.35
CA GLU A 492 3.27 40.05 -30.29
C GLU A 492 3.17 38.83 -29.40
N ALA A 493 4.26 38.12 -29.23
CA ALA A 493 4.35 36.96 -28.29
C ALA A 493 5.30 37.32 -27.16
N ARG A 494 4.87 37.12 -25.90
CA ARG A 494 5.68 37.43 -24.73
C ARG A 494 5.58 36.33 -23.66
N PRO A 495 6.67 36.05 -22.90
CA PRO A 495 6.59 35.12 -21.79
C PRO A 495 5.72 35.69 -20.66
N LEU A 496 5.03 34.79 -19.95
CA LEU A 496 4.24 35.09 -18.75
C LEU A 496 4.91 34.45 -17.51
N PRO A 497 4.50 34.85 -16.30
CA PRO A 497 4.88 34.15 -15.08
C PRO A 497 4.56 32.64 -15.14
N ARG A 498 5.32 31.82 -14.45
CA ARG A 498 5.14 30.36 -14.44
C ARG A 498 3.75 29.96 -13.92
N GLY A 499 3.12 29.00 -14.62
CA GLY A 499 1.78 28.54 -14.30
C GLY A 499 0.65 29.38 -14.89
N SER A 500 0.97 30.42 -15.69
CA SER A 500 -0.04 31.28 -16.33
C SER A 500 -0.72 30.63 -17.55
N GLY A 501 -0.10 29.58 -18.12
CA GLY A 501 -0.60 28.88 -19.29
C GLY A 501 -0.54 29.73 -20.57
N PHE A 502 -1.53 29.56 -21.49
CA PHE A 502 -1.63 30.30 -22.74
C PHE A 502 -2.74 31.34 -22.67
N VAL A 503 -2.42 32.55 -23.01
CA VAL A 503 -3.37 33.69 -23.11
C VAL A 503 -3.34 34.25 -24.50
N PHE A 504 -4.54 34.47 -25.12
CA PHE A 504 -4.67 35.12 -26.40
C PHE A 504 -5.46 36.43 -26.27
N VAL A 505 -4.93 37.49 -26.81
CA VAL A 505 -5.54 38.82 -26.77
C VAL A 505 -5.63 39.38 -28.21
N SER A 506 -6.74 40.00 -28.55
CA SER A 506 -6.86 40.70 -29.82
C SER A 506 -6.92 42.23 -29.59
N LYS A 507 -6.03 42.95 -30.24
CA LYS A 507 -5.99 44.43 -30.30
C LYS A 507 -6.28 44.97 -31.70
N ILE A 508 -7.00 44.20 -32.54
CA ILE A 508 -7.36 44.61 -33.89
C ILE A 508 -8.24 45.83 -33.86
N VAL A 509 -7.86 46.87 -34.63
CA VAL A 509 -8.61 48.09 -34.85
C VAL A 509 -8.97 48.20 -36.32
N GLY A 510 -10.11 48.79 -36.62
CA GLY A 510 -10.54 49.10 -38.01
C GLY A 510 -10.89 47.87 -38.88
N GLY A 511 -10.99 46.68 -38.31
CA GLY A 511 -11.38 45.46 -39.03
C GLY A 511 -10.30 44.86 -39.93
N ALA A 512 -9.02 45.15 -39.67
CA ALA A 512 -7.88 44.61 -40.41
C ALA A 512 -7.92 43.06 -40.50
N VAL A 513 -8.34 42.40 -39.42
CA VAL A 513 -8.77 40.99 -39.39
C VAL A 513 -10.24 40.94 -39.04
N PRO A 514 -11.13 40.41 -39.89
CA PRO A 514 -12.55 40.24 -39.57
C PRO A 514 -12.76 39.45 -38.29
N ARG A 515 -13.70 39.88 -37.43
CA ARG A 515 -13.96 39.26 -36.10
C ARG A 515 -14.20 37.76 -36.16
N GLN A 516 -14.85 37.30 -37.25
CA GLN A 516 -15.12 35.85 -37.45
C GLN A 516 -13.87 35.00 -37.63
N TRP A 517 -12.72 35.58 -38.01
CA TRP A 517 -11.46 34.83 -38.22
C TRP A 517 -10.44 34.99 -37.10
N ILE A 518 -10.70 35.82 -36.09
CA ILE A 518 -9.84 35.95 -34.91
C ILE A 518 -9.73 34.63 -34.17
N PRO A 519 -10.81 33.85 -33.95
CA PRO A 519 -10.68 32.51 -33.34
C PRO A 519 -9.80 31.55 -34.15
N ALA A 520 -9.85 31.62 -35.49
CA ALA A 520 -9.00 30.81 -36.35
C ALA A 520 -7.50 31.14 -36.18
N VAL A 521 -7.16 32.43 -35.97
CA VAL A 521 -5.80 32.84 -35.65
C VAL A 521 -5.35 32.25 -34.32
N GLU A 522 -6.22 32.33 -33.28
CA GLU A 522 -5.95 31.74 -31.96
C GLU A 522 -5.72 30.22 -32.06
N ASP A 523 -6.59 29.50 -32.79
CA ASP A 523 -6.44 28.07 -33.01
C ASP A 523 -5.12 27.74 -33.72
N GLY A 524 -4.75 28.55 -34.73
CA GLY A 524 -3.46 28.39 -35.41
C GLY A 524 -2.27 28.62 -34.49
N VAL A 525 -2.33 29.62 -33.62
CA VAL A 525 -1.31 29.84 -32.59
C VAL A 525 -1.23 28.66 -31.64
N ARG A 526 -2.36 28.12 -31.16
CA ARG A 526 -2.40 26.91 -30.29
C ARG A 526 -1.76 25.70 -30.98
N ASP A 527 -2.07 25.49 -32.28
CA ASP A 527 -1.46 24.42 -33.07
C ASP A 527 0.07 24.57 -33.15
N GLY A 528 0.58 25.80 -33.32
CA GLY A 528 2.04 26.06 -33.35
C GLY A 528 2.71 25.91 -31.99
N LEU A 529 2.03 26.29 -30.91
CA LEU A 529 2.55 26.11 -29.52
C LEU A 529 2.56 24.65 -29.07
N ALA A 530 1.85 23.76 -29.74
CA ALA A 530 1.85 22.33 -29.41
C ALA A 530 3.23 21.70 -29.52
N ARG A 531 4.16 22.32 -30.28
CA ARG A 531 5.54 21.85 -30.45
C ARG A 531 6.51 23.01 -30.61
N GLY A 532 7.30 23.25 -29.56
CA GLY A 532 8.35 24.27 -29.55
C GLY A 532 9.62 23.85 -30.29
N LEU A 533 10.69 24.64 -30.14
CA LEU A 533 11.95 24.43 -30.83
C LEU A 533 12.71 23.18 -30.37
N SER A 534 12.57 22.79 -29.11
CA SER A 534 13.11 21.57 -28.54
C SER A 534 12.19 20.37 -28.72
N GLY A 535 10.96 20.56 -29.24
CA GLY A 535 10.00 19.50 -29.52
C GLY A 535 8.92 19.29 -28.45
N TYR A 536 8.91 20.11 -27.40
CA TYR A 536 7.93 20.04 -26.31
C TYR A 536 6.85 21.13 -26.43
N PRO A 537 5.66 20.96 -25.82
CA PRO A 537 4.63 21.98 -25.82
C PRO A 537 5.09 23.27 -25.15
N VAL A 538 4.70 24.41 -25.72
CA VAL A 538 5.04 25.74 -25.20
C VAL A 538 3.92 26.23 -24.30
N THR A 539 4.27 26.78 -23.14
CA THR A 539 3.36 27.28 -22.10
C THR A 539 3.85 28.62 -21.55
N ASP A 540 3.04 29.25 -20.72
CA ASP A 540 3.33 30.54 -20.08
C ASP A 540 3.68 31.62 -21.11
N VAL A 541 2.78 31.78 -22.11
CA VAL A 541 2.94 32.70 -23.22
C VAL A 541 1.63 33.47 -23.46
N GLU A 542 1.73 34.79 -23.55
CA GLU A 542 0.67 35.64 -24.08
C GLU A 542 0.95 35.96 -25.52
N VAL A 543 -0.05 35.76 -26.37
CA VAL A 543 -0.01 36.16 -27.77
C VAL A 543 -1.07 37.24 -28.04
N THR A 544 -0.63 38.42 -28.44
CA THR A 544 -1.51 39.52 -28.80
C THR A 544 -1.54 39.66 -30.31
N LEU A 545 -2.72 39.55 -30.93
CA LEU A 545 -2.93 39.84 -32.33
C LEU A 545 -3.03 41.37 -32.51
N LEU A 546 -2.04 41.95 -33.16
CA LEU A 546 -1.90 43.42 -33.32
C LEU A 546 -2.52 43.94 -34.62
N ASP A 547 -2.26 43.25 -35.73
CA ASP A 547 -2.65 43.69 -37.07
C ASP A 547 -2.81 42.52 -38.03
N GLY A 548 -3.35 42.78 -39.24
CA GLY A 548 -3.45 41.79 -40.29
C GLY A 548 -3.97 42.35 -41.60
N GLN A 549 -4.00 41.50 -42.61
CA GLN A 549 -4.58 41.87 -43.94
C GLN A 549 -5.42 40.72 -44.48
N THR A 550 -6.51 41.10 -45.14
CA THR A 550 -7.43 40.19 -45.82
C THR A 550 -7.44 40.42 -47.31
N HIS A 551 -7.79 39.42 -48.07
CA HIS A 551 -8.14 39.50 -49.48
C HIS A 551 -9.62 39.16 -49.69
N SER A 552 -10.34 39.95 -50.46
CA SER A 552 -11.79 39.85 -50.58
C SER A 552 -12.32 38.50 -51.09
N VAL A 553 -11.49 37.74 -51.82
CA VAL A 553 -11.84 36.44 -52.43
C VAL A 553 -11.07 35.28 -51.85
N ASP A 554 -9.78 35.47 -51.50
CA ASP A 554 -8.86 34.38 -51.15
C ASP A 554 -8.66 34.18 -49.64
N SER A 555 -9.28 35.00 -48.80
CA SER A 555 -9.21 34.84 -47.36
C SER A 555 -10.25 33.85 -46.84
N SER A 556 -9.83 32.97 -45.92
CA SER A 556 -10.66 31.94 -45.28
C SER A 556 -10.20 31.68 -43.87
N GLU A 557 -11.03 31.01 -43.08
CA GLU A 557 -10.71 30.53 -41.74
C GLU A 557 -9.41 29.72 -41.73
N MET A 558 -9.28 28.77 -42.65
CA MET A 558 -8.08 27.91 -42.79
C MET A 558 -6.83 28.74 -43.12
N ALA A 559 -6.95 29.80 -43.93
CA ALA A 559 -5.83 30.67 -44.25
C ALA A 559 -5.34 31.44 -43.03
N PHE A 560 -6.27 31.98 -42.19
CA PHE A 560 -5.91 32.66 -40.95
C PHE A 560 -5.38 31.71 -39.88
N ARG A 561 -5.91 30.46 -39.73
CA ARG A 561 -5.35 29.45 -38.88
C ARG A 561 -3.89 29.11 -39.28
N THR A 562 -3.64 28.94 -40.58
CA THR A 562 -2.29 28.69 -41.09
C THR A 562 -1.36 29.88 -40.84
N ALA A 563 -1.82 31.12 -41.06
CA ALA A 563 -1.03 32.32 -40.82
C ALA A 563 -0.70 32.48 -39.31
N GLY A 564 -1.67 32.24 -38.42
CA GLY A 564 -1.47 32.25 -36.97
C GLY A 564 -0.40 31.22 -36.52
N ARG A 565 -0.45 30.00 -37.06
CA ARG A 565 0.55 28.97 -36.81
C ARG A 565 1.94 29.38 -37.28
N LEU A 566 2.06 29.87 -38.51
CA LEU A 566 3.33 30.35 -39.05
C LEU A 566 3.89 31.53 -38.24
N ALA A 567 3.05 32.47 -37.82
CA ALA A 567 3.46 33.63 -37.04
C ALA A 567 4.10 33.22 -35.71
N ILE A 568 3.47 32.28 -34.97
CA ILE A 568 4.04 31.81 -33.67
C ILE A 568 5.27 30.93 -33.87
N GLU A 569 5.33 30.09 -34.93
CA GLU A 569 6.52 29.27 -35.23
C GLU A 569 7.73 30.18 -35.56
N GLU A 570 7.53 31.27 -36.32
CA GLU A 570 8.58 32.25 -36.61
C GLU A 570 8.92 33.10 -35.37
N ALA A 571 7.95 33.45 -34.57
CA ALA A 571 8.14 34.15 -33.31
C ALA A 571 9.01 33.33 -32.34
N MET A 572 8.74 32.04 -32.21
CA MET A 572 9.57 31.13 -31.39
C MET A 572 11.01 31.08 -31.87
N LYS A 573 11.24 31.03 -33.20
CA LYS A 573 12.60 31.05 -33.76
C LYS A 573 13.32 32.38 -33.47
N ALA A 574 12.62 33.49 -33.53
CA ALA A 574 13.20 34.80 -33.28
C ALA A 574 13.45 35.10 -31.80
N ALA A 575 12.51 34.69 -30.93
CA ALA A 575 12.61 34.90 -29.49
C ALA A 575 13.53 33.89 -28.80
N GLY A 576 13.67 32.69 -29.38
CA GLY A 576 14.24 31.50 -28.70
C GLY A 576 13.29 30.93 -27.66
N THR A 577 13.46 29.67 -27.33
CA THR A 577 12.71 29.01 -26.26
C THR A 577 13.63 28.60 -25.12
N ILE A 578 13.06 28.41 -23.94
CA ILE A 578 13.67 27.90 -22.73
C ILE A 578 12.97 26.61 -22.38
N LEU A 579 13.71 25.54 -22.12
CA LEU A 579 13.16 24.27 -21.68
C LEU A 579 12.81 24.33 -20.20
N LEU A 580 11.64 23.81 -19.84
CA LEU A 580 11.12 23.72 -18.49
C LEU A 580 10.99 22.27 -18.06
N GLU A 581 11.43 21.96 -16.85
CA GLU A 581 11.24 20.66 -16.21
C GLU A 581 10.20 20.75 -15.07
N PRO A 582 9.37 19.70 -14.87
CA PRO A 582 8.45 19.66 -13.75
C PRO A 582 9.20 19.38 -12.45
N ILE A 583 8.92 20.22 -11.45
CA ILE A 583 9.41 20.06 -10.08
C ILE A 583 8.27 19.52 -9.22
N GLU A 584 8.57 18.49 -8.47
CA GLU A 584 7.66 17.90 -7.49
C GLU A 584 8.07 18.30 -6.08
N LYS A 585 7.08 18.58 -5.24
CA LYS A 585 7.25 18.68 -3.79
C LYS A 585 7.14 17.29 -3.21
N LEU A 586 8.25 16.81 -2.65
CA LEU A 586 8.35 15.52 -1.97
C LEU A 586 8.23 15.70 -0.46
N VAL A 587 7.55 14.74 0.18
CA VAL A 587 7.59 14.51 1.61
C VAL A 587 8.10 13.10 1.82
N VAL A 588 9.33 12.97 2.32
CA VAL A 588 9.98 11.68 2.56
C VAL A 588 9.93 11.35 4.04
N TYR A 589 9.53 10.12 4.36
CA TYR A 589 9.53 9.58 5.72
C TYR A 589 10.66 8.58 5.89
N SER A 590 11.48 8.79 6.91
CA SER A 590 12.68 8.00 7.16
C SER A 590 12.91 7.78 8.66
N PRO A 591 13.40 6.61 9.10
CA PRO A 591 13.94 6.47 10.43
C PRO A 591 15.07 7.48 10.69
N SER A 592 15.09 8.11 11.88
CA SER A 592 16.06 9.17 12.23
C SER A 592 17.51 8.78 11.97
N PRO A 593 17.99 7.54 12.24
CA PRO A 593 19.37 7.16 11.94
C PRO A 593 19.73 7.22 10.45
N ALA A 594 18.75 7.09 9.54
CA ALA A 594 18.97 7.13 8.11
C ALA A 594 18.76 8.52 7.47
N ALA A 595 18.22 9.49 8.21
CA ALA A 595 17.79 10.80 7.69
C ALA A 595 18.92 11.56 6.97
N SER A 596 20.14 11.54 7.50
CA SER A 596 21.30 12.18 6.86
C SER A 596 21.64 11.57 5.51
N ASN A 597 21.60 10.24 5.41
CA ASN A 597 21.87 9.54 4.14
C ASN A 597 20.76 9.81 3.12
N VAL A 598 19.50 9.85 3.57
CA VAL A 598 18.35 10.19 2.74
C VAL A 598 18.45 11.62 2.21
N THR A 599 18.81 12.58 3.07
CA THR A 599 19.03 13.98 2.66
C THR A 599 20.14 14.10 1.62
N SER A 600 21.24 13.36 1.80
CA SER A 600 22.34 13.30 0.85
C SER A 600 21.92 12.71 -0.50
N ALA A 601 21.13 11.63 -0.50
CA ALA A 601 20.61 11.01 -1.71
C ALA A 601 19.68 11.96 -2.50
N LEU A 602 18.79 12.71 -1.80
CA LEU A 602 17.95 13.72 -2.44
C LEU A 602 18.77 14.85 -3.06
N THR A 603 19.80 15.35 -2.35
CA THR A 603 20.67 16.40 -2.86
C THR A 603 21.48 15.94 -4.07
N ALA A 604 21.98 14.69 -4.09
CA ALA A 604 22.68 14.12 -5.23
C ALA A 604 21.80 14.04 -6.50
N ARG A 605 20.46 13.97 -6.33
CA ARG A 605 19.44 13.97 -7.39
C ARG A 605 18.93 15.38 -7.73
N ARG A 606 19.75 16.41 -7.56
CA ARG A 606 19.35 17.82 -7.78
C ARG A 606 18.20 18.29 -6.86
N GLY A 607 17.91 17.55 -5.78
CA GLY A 607 16.89 17.90 -4.83
C GLY A 607 17.27 19.09 -3.95
N GLN A 608 16.33 19.98 -3.71
CA GLN A 608 16.47 21.11 -2.81
C GLN A 608 15.71 20.81 -1.51
N ILE A 609 16.43 20.67 -0.40
CA ILE A 609 15.81 20.42 0.91
C ILE A 609 15.11 21.68 1.39
N LEU A 610 13.83 21.57 1.74
CA LEU A 610 12.99 22.65 2.25
C LEU A 610 12.89 22.60 3.78
N GLY A 611 12.89 21.40 4.35
CA GLY A 611 12.77 21.22 5.79
C GLY A 611 13.09 19.81 6.24
N LEU A 612 13.49 19.69 7.50
CA LEU A 612 13.74 18.44 8.20
C LEU A 612 13.22 18.58 9.62
N GLY A 613 12.42 17.64 10.07
CA GLY A 613 11.90 17.63 11.44
C GLY A 613 11.31 16.27 11.80
N PRO A 614 10.96 16.07 13.08
CA PRO A 614 10.37 14.82 13.52
C PRO A 614 9.02 14.57 12.84
N ARG A 615 8.73 13.32 12.54
CA ARG A 615 7.41 12.91 12.09
C ARG A 615 6.46 12.87 13.28
N GLU A 616 5.35 13.61 13.21
CA GLU A 616 4.31 13.61 14.24
C GLU A 616 3.82 12.18 14.53
N ASP A 617 3.61 11.85 15.80
CA ASP A 617 3.17 10.54 16.31
C ASP A 617 4.09 9.34 16.02
N TRP A 618 5.28 9.57 15.43
CA TRP A 618 6.23 8.51 15.10
C TRP A 618 7.59 8.76 15.76
N ARG A 619 7.81 8.19 16.95
CA ARG A 619 9.11 8.30 17.64
C ARG A 619 10.22 7.70 16.78
N GLY A 620 11.35 8.43 16.68
CA GLY A 620 12.51 7.97 15.93
C GLY A 620 12.37 8.05 14.41
N TRP A 621 11.43 8.86 13.91
CA TRP A 621 11.24 9.12 12.49
C TRP A 621 11.32 10.61 12.16
N GLU A 622 11.86 10.87 10.97
CA GLU A 622 11.97 12.19 10.38
C GLU A 622 11.03 12.35 9.20
N ARG A 623 10.54 13.56 9.04
CA ARG A 623 9.81 14.04 7.87
C ARG A 623 10.71 15.03 7.14
N ILE A 624 11.09 14.71 5.91
CA ILE A 624 12.00 15.50 5.07
C ILE A 624 11.17 16.06 3.93
N GLU A 625 11.12 17.39 3.78
CA GLU A 625 10.50 18.06 2.66
C GLU A 625 11.56 18.50 1.65
N ALA A 626 11.34 18.26 0.38
CA ALA A 626 12.26 18.64 -0.67
C ALA A 626 11.52 18.96 -1.98
N TYR A 627 12.10 19.84 -2.78
CA TYR A 627 11.79 19.89 -4.21
C TYR A 627 12.69 18.93 -4.96
N LEU A 628 12.13 18.18 -5.90
CA LEU A 628 12.87 17.23 -6.75
C LEU A 628 12.37 17.34 -8.18
N PRO A 629 13.26 17.40 -9.20
CA PRO A 629 12.87 17.23 -10.57
C PRO A 629 12.20 15.86 -10.80
N GLN A 630 11.08 15.81 -11.49
CA GLN A 630 10.35 14.56 -11.74
C GLN A 630 11.20 13.52 -12.47
N SER A 631 12.12 13.94 -13.32
CA SER A 631 13.08 13.08 -14.03
C SER A 631 14.02 12.31 -13.09
N GLU A 632 14.23 12.79 -11.85
CA GLU A 632 15.13 12.18 -10.85
C GLU A 632 14.39 11.22 -9.89
N ARG A 633 13.06 11.04 -10.05
CA ARG A 633 12.24 10.26 -9.14
C ARG A 633 12.27 8.76 -9.41
N GLN A 634 12.60 8.32 -10.63
CA GLN A 634 12.35 6.96 -11.11
C GLN A 634 12.84 5.86 -10.16
N ASP A 635 14.09 5.90 -9.74
CA ASP A 635 14.70 4.88 -8.86
C ASP A 635 14.77 5.31 -7.39
N LEU A 636 14.17 6.45 -7.04
CA LEU A 636 14.26 7.02 -5.70
C LEU A 636 13.76 6.05 -4.63
N ILE A 637 12.63 5.36 -4.88
CA ILE A 637 12.07 4.44 -3.87
C ILE A 637 13.00 3.27 -3.57
N ALA A 638 13.70 2.74 -4.57
CA ALA A 638 14.65 1.64 -4.39
C ALA A 638 15.84 2.09 -3.53
N GLU A 639 16.39 3.28 -3.82
CA GLU A 639 17.47 3.88 -3.05
C GLU A 639 17.03 4.19 -1.60
N LEU A 640 15.88 4.83 -1.40
CA LEU A 640 15.36 5.12 -0.07
C LEU A 640 15.17 3.85 0.76
N ARG A 641 14.63 2.79 0.20
CA ARG A 641 14.47 1.51 0.89
C ARG A 641 15.81 0.86 1.20
N GLY A 642 16.79 0.97 0.29
CA GLY A 642 18.16 0.52 0.56
C GLY A 642 18.79 1.21 1.77
N LEU A 643 18.60 2.52 1.90
CA LEU A 643 19.12 3.33 3.00
C LEU A 643 18.38 3.14 4.33
N THR A 644 17.13 2.67 4.31
CA THR A 644 16.22 2.63 5.46
C THR A 644 15.77 1.22 5.83
N GLN A 645 16.50 0.19 5.46
CA GLN A 645 16.13 -1.21 5.72
C GLN A 645 14.74 -1.60 5.16
N GLY A 646 14.33 -1.00 4.05
CA GLY A 646 13.04 -1.27 3.41
C GLY A 646 11.88 -0.38 3.86
N LEU A 647 12.09 0.54 4.80
CA LEU A 647 11.02 1.34 5.43
C LEU A 647 10.73 2.67 4.75
N GLY A 648 11.68 3.22 4.00
CA GLY A 648 11.54 4.53 3.36
C GLY A 648 10.32 4.61 2.45
N ALA A 649 9.58 5.69 2.58
CA ALA A 649 8.44 6.02 1.75
C ALA A 649 8.43 7.52 1.46
N PHE A 650 7.78 7.92 0.37
CA PHE A 650 7.60 9.33 0.05
C PHE A 650 6.21 9.58 -0.52
N GLU A 651 5.79 10.83 -0.46
CA GLU A 651 4.66 11.38 -1.20
C GLU A 651 5.22 12.42 -2.16
N ALA A 652 4.69 12.49 -3.38
CA ALA A 652 5.11 13.43 -4.40
C ALA A 652 3.89 14.07 -5.05
N ASP A 653 3.90 15.39 -5.10
CA ASP A 653 2.88 16.18 -5.79
C ASP A 653 3.58 17.20 -6.70
N PHE A 654 3.03 17.44 -7.91
CA PHE A 654 3.53 18.48 -8.79
C PHE A 654 3.43 19.84 -8.07
N ASP A 655 4.50 20.64 -8.14
CA ASP A 655 4.54 21.97 -7.55
C ASP A 655 4.61 23.05 -8.64
N HIS A 656 5.68 23.08 -9.42
CA HIS A 656 5.87 24.10 -10.46
C HIS A 656 6.77 23.60 -11.59
N MET A 657 6.82 24.38 -12.68
CA MET A 657 7.78 24.21 -13.76
C MET A 657 9.02 25.09 -13.50
N SER A 658 10.23 24.54 -13.59
CA SER A 658 11.50 25.25 -13.45
C SER A 658 12.32 25.22 -14.72
N GLU A 659 13.15 26.24 -14.91
CA GLU A 659 14.04 26.29 -16.08
C GLU A 659 15.13 25.23 -16.01
N LEU A 660 15.26 24.45 -17.07
CA LEU A 660 16.34 23.48 -17.23
C LEU A 660 17.50 24.12 -17.99
N HIS A 661 18.69 24.11 -17.40
CA HIS A 661 19.87 24.77 -17.92
C HIS A 661 21.00 23.82 -18.30
N GLY A 662 21.94 24.33 -19.13
CA GLY A 662 23.20 23.70 -19.45
C GLY A 662 23.06 22.41 -20.27
N ARG A 663 24.00 21.47 -20.08
CA ARG A 663 24.11 20.26 -20.88
C ARG A 663 22.85 19.38 -20.82
N LEU A 664 22.16 19.34 -19.67
CA LEU A 664 20.93 18.57 -19.53
C LEU A 664 19.82 19.07 -20.46
N ALA A 665 19.67 20.40 -20.60
CA ALA A 665 18.69 20.97 -21.52
C ALA A 665 19.02 20.63 -22.99
N GLU A 666 20.32 20.62 -23.35
CA GLU A 666 20.75 20.24 -24.69
C GLU A 666 20.48 18.77 -24.99
N ASP A 667 20.80 17.87 -24.04
CA ASP A 667 20.57 16.44 -24.17
C ASP A 667 19.08 16.10 -24.27
N VAL A 668 18.22 16.68 -23.42
CA VAL A 668 16.75 16.52 -23.46
C VAL A 668 16.20 17.02 -24.80
N GLY A 669 16.62 18.20 -25.27
CA GLY A 669 16.18 18.75 -26.55
C GLY A 669 16.66 17.93 -27.76
N ARG A 670 17.82 17.28 -27.68
CA ARG A 670 18.30 16.36 -28.71
C ARG A 670 17.46 15.10 -28.79
N LEU A 671 17.21 14.45 -27.65
CA LEU A 671 16.40 13.23 -27.55
C LEU A 671 14.97 13.43 -28.09
N ALA A 672 14.36 14.58 -27.82
CA ALA A 672 13.03 14.90 -28.33
C ALA A 672 13.00 15.01 -29.86
N ARG A 673 14.06 15.53 -30.47
CA ARG A 673 14.18 15.66 -31.94
C ARG A 673 14.46 14.32 -32.63
N GLU A 674 15.24 13.43 -31.98
CA GLU A 674 15.58 12.10 -32.50
C GLU A 674 14.43 11.09 -32.33
N GLY A 675 13.56 11.28 -31.34
CA GLY A 675 12.40 10.43 -31.06
C GLY A 675 11.11 10.85 -31.78
N ALA A 676 11.14 11.92 -32.54
CA ALA A 676 10.03 12.49 -33.33
C ALA A 676 10.10 12.04 -34.78
#